data_f780aa5b9f3244e69541e0d05efb678b
#
_entry.id   f780aa5b9f3244e69541e0d05efb678b
#
_cell.length_a   1.000
_cell.length_b   1.000
_cell.length_c   1.000
_cell.angle_alpha   90.00
_cell.angle_beta   90.00
_cell.angle_gamma   90.00
#
_symmetry.space_group_name_H-M   'P 1'
#
loop_
_entity.id
_entity.type
_entity.pdbx_description
1 polymer ?
#
loop_
_entity_poly.entity_id
_entity_poly.type
_entity_poly.pdbx_seq_one_letter_code
_entity_poly.pdbx_strand_id
1 'polypeptide(L)'
;MRRTRGSAATQEMRARFAARFGGKLAARLEFRTINGVAARIIALYSRMYGRTPPELIRNESETTPLLMRLWQDTNHEYPAESTVKDLRTAITYIKNMCMTDAELDELETDIENLPDLYRGYQKALKAAHKMDYDDQLCFALQILRGAPAVAAAFRKRYKYFCVDESQDTSKVQHEIIRVLAQESGNIFMVGDEDQSIYGFRAAYPQALMDFEKTYPGAQILLMEQNYRSTEPILEAANRFVARNRYRRPKTIAPTQGPGAPLQIVTVPRRADQLPFLFETAQHCDTGTAVLFRNHESALPIIDLCERRGIPYACKAVDQTFFTNKIVRDVTDIFTLAAHPADGETFLRCYYKFGVPVTRAQALFACNQARQYGQGCWTALLNEDSIRPRTRVAMADVADGLARLPKMAADDAVRFLADQLGYGKYLDKSGMDRTKLAVLEMLGAQEPTPRHLLRRLEKLRSIIQNHENPPGCRFLLSTIHSAKGLEFPYVFLIGMEEGVFPSEMSKYSEADLEEERRLAYVGITRAKKELYISNSVSRMLYGRTQRNEPSRFLREIEPEYIEETRSPVLEQRSRFGGWGDSYRDTVPGGASGYSGPSGWGRSASGYGTGGYGSGYSNRSGYLNREYNAGEGRGFGSAYANRGQSQSGYGSGYGRSGAGTGYGSGYSSAYSDGTTQKKSEKQISFTGTPAAKTAAKGAKHYEPGDLVEHKVFGRGQVVAVKPAAGDQIVEINFEKVGIKKTMANFAPLTKITAEE
;
A
#
# COMPACT_ATOMS: atom_id res chain seq x y z
N MET A 1 -9.50 -19.89 6.13
CA MET A 1 -10.32 -19.97 4.92
C MET A 1 -9.95 -18.85 3.97
N ARG A 2 -9.45 -19.15 2.79
CA ARG A 2 -9.02 -18.10 1.86
C ARG A 2 -10.24 -17.39 1.32
N ARG A 3 -10.46 -16.13 1.66
CA ARG A 3 -11.62 -15.34 1.24
C ARG A 3 -11.84 -15.34 -0.29
N THR A 4 -10.77 -15.39 -1.05
CA THR A 4 -10.76 -15.40 -2.52
C THR A 4 -11.02 -16.76 -3.15
N ARG A 5 -11.06 -17.85 -2.34
CA ARG A 5 -11.20 -19.22 -2.81
C ARG A 5 -12.31 -19.97 -2.08
N GLY A 6 -13.30 -19.25 -1.60
CA GLY A 6 -14.32 -19.81 -0.72
C GLY A 6 -14.95 -21.10 -1.22
N SER A 7 -15.29 -21.20 -2.49
CA SER A 7 -15.84 -22.44 -3.07
C SER A 7 -14.74 -23.50 -3.27
N ALA A 8 -13.55 -23.14 -3.73
CA ALA A 8 -12.45 -24.07 -3.96
C ALA A 8 -11.90 -24.63 -2.63
N ALA A 9 -11.67 -23.78 -1.61
CA ALA A 9 -11.19 -24.22 -0.30
C ALA A 9 -12.21 -25.16 0.40
N THR A 10 -13.49 -24.82 0.33
CA THR A 10 -14.53 -25.70 0.92
C THR A 10 -14.67 -27.02 0.17
N GLN A 11 -14.47 -27.03 -1.14
CA GLN A 11 -14.44 -28.26 -1.94
C GLN A 11 -13.21 -29.11 -1.60
N GLU A 12 -12.04 -28.49 -1.46
CA GLU A 12 -10.81 -29.17 -1.08
C GLU A 12 -10.91 -29.78 0.32
N MET A 13 -11.40 -29.03 1.31
CA MET A 13 -11.66 -29.57 2.66
C MET A 13 -12.61 -30.75 2.62
N ARG A 14 -13.69 -30.67 1.85
CA ARG A 14 -14.64 -31.74 1.69
C ARG A 14 -14.00 -32.96 1.06
N ALA A 15 -13.18 -32.78 0.01
CA ALA A 15 -12.48 -33.87 -0.67
C ALA A 15 -11.47 -34.56 0.27
N ARG A 16 -10.67 -33.80 1.00
CA ARG A 16 -9.72 -34.33 2.01
C ARG A 16 -10.45 -35.10 3.12
N PHE A 17 -11.56 -34.55 3.60
CA PHE A 17 -12.38 -35.24 4.61
C PHE A 17 -12.96 -36.53 4.06
N ALA A 18 -13.51 -36.51 2.84
CA ALA A 18 -14.07 -37.68 2.19
C ALA A 18 -13.01 -38.76 1.93
N ALA A 19 -11.81 -38.40 1.55
CA ALA A 19 -10.68 -39.30 1.35
C ALA A 19 -10.27 -40.00 2.66
N ARG A 20 -10.33 -39.30 3.80
CA ARG A 20 -9.90 -39.81 5.10
C ARG A 20 -11.00 -40.59 5.86
N PHE A 21 -12.23 -40.10 5.78
CA PHE A 21 -13.35 -40.61 6.60
C PHE A 21 -14.51 -41.24 5.81
N GLY A 22 -14.39 -41.20 4.46
CA GLY A 22 -15.39 -41.76 3.55
C GLY A 22 -16.48 -40.77 3.12
N GLY A 23 -17.00 -40.98 1.92
CA GLY A 23 -17.98 -40.08 1.29
C GLY A 23 -19.32 -40.00 2.02
N LYS A 24 -19.74 -41.09 2.72
CA LYS A 24 -21.00 -41.12 3.50
C LYS A 24 -20.95 -40.12 4.67
N LEU A 25 -19.84 -40.04 5.40
CA LEU A 25 -19.66 -39.06 6.49
C LEU A 25 -19.51 -37.65 5.93
N ALA A 26 -18.75 -37.45 4.86
CA ALA A 26 -18.59 -36.16 4.21
C ALA A 26 -19.93 -35.58 3.70
N ALA A 27 -20.88 -36.42 3.31
CA ALA A 27 -22.21 -35.97 2.88
C ALA A 27 -23.08 -35.45 4.04
N ARG A 28 -22.77 -35.84 5.28
CA ARG A 28 -23.48 -35.37 6.49
C ARG A 28 -22.96 -34.02 6.99
N LEU A 29 -21.78 -33.57 6.56
CA LEU A 29 -21.15 -32.30 6.94
C LEU A 29 -21.41 -31.25 5.88
N GLU A 30 -21.56 -30.02 6.35
CA GLU A 30 -21.70 -28.85 5.48
C GLU A 30 -20.44 -28.01 5.53
N PHE A 31 -19.68 -27.99 4.42
CA PHE A 31 -18.47 -27.18 4.25
C PHE A 31 -18.84 -25.85 3.56
N ARG A 32 -18.71 -24.73 4.27
CA ARG A 32 -19.06 -23.41 3.75
C ARG A 32 -18.13 -22.31 4.23
N THR A 33 -18.09 -21.23 3.46
CA THR A 33 -17.56 -19.95 3.94
C THR A 33 -18.57 -19.30 4.88
N ILE A 34 -18.11 -18.44 5.78
CA ILE A 34 -19.00 -17.67 6.68
C ILE A 34 -19.94 -16.79 5.86
N ASN A 35 -19.44 -16.13 4.78
CA ASN A 35 -20.30 -15.38 3.85
C ASN A 35 -21.39 -16.27 3.19
N GLY A 36 -21.05 -17.51 2.88
CA GLY A 36 -22.02 -18.50 2.36
C GLY A 36 -23.09 -18.88 3.38
N VAL A 37 -22.75 -18.88 4.67
CA VAL A 37 -23.74 -19.03 5.77
C VAL A 37 -24.58 -17.77 5.89
N ALA A 38 -23.99 -16.58 5.87
CA ALA A 38 -24.69 -15.30 5.90
C ALA A 38 -25.73 -15.18 4.78
N ALA A 39 -25.36 -15.54 3.54
CA ALA A 39 -26.32 -15.57 2.42
C ALA A 39 -27.54 -16.48 2.69
N ARG A 40 -27.33 -17.61 3.34
CA ARG A 40 -28.44 -18.52 3.70
C ARG A 40 -29.33 -17.98 4.83
N ILE A 41 -28.73 -17.29 5.80
CA ILE A 41 -29.49 -16.60 6.87
C ILE A 41 -30.44 -15.59 6.25
N ILE A 42 -29.93 -14.73 5.34
CA ILE A 42 -30.72 -13.74 4.63
C ILE A 42 -31.81 -14.43 3.79
N ALA A 43 -31.48 -15.46 3.04
CA ALA A 43 -32.44 -16.18 2.21
C ALA A 43 -33.54 -16.88 3.04
N LEU A 44 -33.23 -17.42 4.21
CA LEU A 44 -34.23 -17.99 5.10
C LEU A 44 -35.15 -16.93 5.67
N TYR A 45 -34.59 -15.80 6.15
CA TYR A 45 -35.34 -14.65 6.63
C TYR A 45 -36.29 -14.13 5.57
N SER A 46 -35.81 -13.92 4.34
CA SER A 46 -36.59 -13.45 3.21
C SER A 46 -37.81 -14.36 2.93
N ARG A 47 -37.61 -15.67 2.97
CA ARG A 47 -38.70 -16.65 2.78
C ARG A 47 -39.70 -16.65 3.93
N MET A 48 -39.21 -16.56 5.17
CA MET A 48 -40.09 -16.63 6.35
C MET A 48 -40.95 -15.38 6.51
N TYR A 49 -40.43 -14.21 6.12
CA TYR A 49 -41.08 -12.93 6.35
C TYR A 49 -41.57 -12.23 5.07
N GLY A 50 -41.50 -12.91 3.90
CA GLY A 50 -41.93 -12.35 2.62
C GLY A 50 -41.16 -11.09 2.19
N ARG A 51 -39.87 -10.99 2.56
CA ARG A 51 -39.04 -9.83 2.25
C ARG A 51 -38.15 -10.10 1.05
N THR A 52 -38.00 -9.15 0.14
CA THR A 52 -37.00 -9.22 -0.93
C THR A 52 -35.65 -8.77 -0.37
N PRO A 53 -34.59 -9.61 -0.44
CA PRO A 53 -33.28 -9.19 0.01
C PRO A 53 -32.65 -8.17 -0.95
N PRO A 54 -31.78 -7.26 -0.47
CA PRO A 54 -31.02 -6.40 -1.34
C PRO A 54 -30.15 -7.21 -2.32
N GLU A 55 -29.95 -6.66 -3.53
CA GLU A 55 -29.09 -7.28 -4.53
C GLU A 55 -27.63 -7.21 -4.10
N LEU A 56 -26.92 -8.34 -4.20
CA LEU A 56 -25.49 -8.40 -3.87
C LEU A 56 -24.62 -7.85 -5.00
N ILE A 57 -23.90 -6.78 -4.73
CA ILE A 57 -22.85 -6.25 -5.60
C ILE A 57 -21.67 -7.23 -5.62
N ARG A 58 -21.34 -7.72 -6.79
CA ARG A 58 -20.28 -8.72 -6.96
C ARG A 58 -18.99 -8.13 -7.53
N ASN A 59 -19.07 -6.97 -8.16
CA ASN A 59 -17.96 -6.34 -8.84
C ASN A 59 -17.68 -4.95 -8.21
N GLU A 60 -16.44 -4.70 -7.86
CA GLU A 60 -15.98 -3.41 -7.33
C GLU A 60 -16.17 -2.25 -8.33
N SER A 61 -16.20 -2.55 -9.63
CA SER A 61 -16.48 -1.54 -10.66
C SER A 61 -17.85 -0.86 -10.49
N GLU A 62 -18.81 -1.50 -9.82
CA GLU A 62 -20.12 -0.90 -9.52
C GLU A 62 -20.06 0.12 -8.37
N THR A 63 -19.17 -0.09 -7.41
CA THR A 63 -19.04 0.79 -6.23
C THR A 63 -18.04 1.92 -6.44
N THR A 64 -17.07 1.76 -7.35
CA THR A 64 -16.03 2.78 -7.61
C THR A 64 -16.62 4.14 -8.02
N PRO A 65 -17.55 4.24 -9.01
CA PRO A 65 -18.14 5.53 -9.38
C PRO A 65 -18.95 6.16 -8.24
N LEU A 66 -19.57 5.34 -7.41
CA LEU A 66 -20.30 5.83 -6.23
C LEU A 66 -19.36 6.46 -5.21
N LEU A 67 -18.25 5.77 -4.86
CA LEU A 67 -17.25 6.27 -3.92
C LEU A 67 -16.60 7.56 -4.43
N MET A 68 -16.28 7.63 -5.73
CA MET A 68 -15.72 8.82 -6.35
C MET A 68 -16.66 10.02 -6.25
N ARG A 69 -17.95 9.81 -6.52
CA ARG A 69 -18.97 10.85 -6.40
C ARG A 69 -19.14 11.31 -4.96
N LEU A 70 -19.26 10.38 -4.02
CA LEU A 70 -19.39 10.72 -2.60
C LEU A 70 -18.19 11.52 -2.10
N TRP A 71 -16.98 11.14 -2.49
CA TRP A 71 -15.78 11.91 -2.15
C TRP A 71 -15.86 13.33 -2.70
N GLN A 72 -16.19 13.47 -4.00
CA GLN A 72 -16.29 14.77 -4.66
C GLN A 72 -17.38 15.65 -4.03
N ASP A 73 -18.53 15.07 -3.69
CA ASP A 73 -19.64 15.80 -3.08
C ASP A 73 -19.31 16.26 -1.65
N THR A 74 -18.54 15.47 -0.90
CA THR A 74 -18.18 15.74 0.51
C THR A 74 -16.94 16.62 0.64
N ASN A 75 -15.87 16.34 -0.13
CA ASN A 75 -14.57 17.00 0.01
C ASN A 75 -14.31 18.05 -1.08
N HIS A 76 -15.23 18.22 -2.05
CA HIS A 76 -15.15 19.20 -3.14
C HIS A 76 -13.90 19.07 -4.03
N GLU A 77 -13.29 17.87 -4.04
CA GLU A 77 -12.13 17.55 -4.88
C GLU A 77 -12.32 16.19 -5.56
N TYR A 78 -11.59 15.97 -6.67
CA TYR A 78 -11.63 14.70 -7.37
C TYR A 78 -10.65 13.70 -6.72
N PRO A 79 -11.10 12.52 -6.27
CA PRO A 79 -10.25 11.59 -5.54
C PRO A 79 -9.22 10.92 -6.46
N ALA A 80 -8.02 10.69 -5.94
CA ALA A 80 -7.07 9.79 -6.57
C ALA A 80 -7.57 8.33 -6.49
N GLU A 81 -7.08 7.46 -7.38
CA GLU A 81 -7.41 6.03 -7.35
C GLU A 81 -7.03 5.37 -6.01
N SER A 82 -5.90 5.80 -5.42
CA SER A 82 -5.47 5.39 -4.08
C SER A 82 -6.49 5.78 -3.01
N THR A 83 -6.97 7.02 -3.03
CA THR A 83 -7.95 7.54 -2.09
C THR A 83 -9.25 6.74 -2.09
N VAL A 84 -9.76 6.38 -3.28
CA VAL A 84 -10.95 5.52 -3.41
C VAL A 84 -10.72 4.14 -2.83
N LYS A 85 -9.52 3.59 -3.02
CA LYS A 85 -9.13 2.29 -2.49
C LYS A 85 -9.03 2.32 -0.96
N ASP A 86 -8.45 3.39 -0.42
CA ASP A 86 -8.30 3.57 1.02
C ASP A 86 -9.67 3.78 1.69
N LEU A 87 -10.54 4.58 1.09
CA LEU A 87 -11.92 4.75 1.53
C LEU A 87 -12.67 3.40 1.55
N ARG A 88 -12.53 2.59 0.50
CA ARG A 88 -13.13 1.24 0.46
C ARG A 88 -12.60 0.35 1.59
N THR A 89 -11.31 0.41 1.87
CA THR A 89 -10.69 -0.35 2.95
C THR A 89 -11.24 0.09 4.30
N ALA A 90 -11.36 1.38 4.54
CA ALA A 90 -11.94 1.92 5.77
C ALA A 90 -13.41 1.51 5.95
N ILE A 91 -14.23 1.57 4.89
CA ILE A 91 -15.63 1.08 4.92
C ILE A 91 -15.68 -0.42 5.27
N THR A 92 -14.82 -1.24 4.67
CA THR A 92 -14.71 -2.66 5.00
C THR A 92 -14.34 -2.86 6.47
N TYR A 93 -13.40 -2.09 7.00
CA TYR A 93 -12.98 -2.15 8.40
C TYR A 93 -14.12 -1.80 9.35
N ILE A 94 -14.80 -0.67 9.14
CA ILE A 94 -15.94 -0.21 9.95
C ILE A 94 -17.00 -1.31 10.05
N LYS A 95 -17.41 -1.88 8.93
CA LYS A 95 -18.43 -2.94 8.87
C LYS A 95 -17.99 -4.21 9.59
N ASN A 96 -16.77 -4.67 9.29
CA ASN A 96 -16.27 -5.92 9.82
C ASN A 96 -15.90 -5.85 11.30
N MET A 97 -15.60 -4.67 11.83
CA MET A 97 -15.36 -4.42 13.24
C MET A 97 -16.65 -4.15 14.02
N CYS A 98 -17.82 -4.15 13.35
CA CYS A 98 -19.11 -3.84 13.96
C CYS A 98 -19.11 -2.50 14.71
N MET A 99 -18.46 -1.48 14.15
CA MET A 99 -18.36 -0.18 14.82
C MET A 99 -19.73 0.48 14.95
N THR A 100 -19.96 1.07 16.10
CA THR A 100 -21.12 1.93 16.36
C THR A 100 -20.90 3.31 15.77
N ASP A 101 -21.98 4.11 15.63
CA ASP A 101 -21.87 5.49 15.14
C ASP A 101 -20.96 6.35 16.02
N ALA A 102 -20.97 6.15 17.34
CA ALA A 102 -20.10 6.86 18.28
C ALA A 102 -18.61 6.48 18.08
N GLU A 103 -18.33 5.17 17.95
CA GLU A 103 -16.97 4.70 17.66
C GLU A 103 -16.46 5.17 16.30
N LEU A 104 -17.35 5.35 15.33
CA LEU A 104 -17.01 5.88 14.01
C LEU A 104 -16.68 7.37 14.07
N ASP A 105 -17.42 8.15 14.86
CA ASP A 105 -17.19 9.59 15.00
C ASP A 105 -15.91 9.90 15.81
N GLU A 106 -15.47 8.98 16.67
CA GLU A 106 -14.22 9.05 17.44
C GLU A 106 -13.02 8.45 16.71
N LEU A 107 -13.22 7.83 15.54
CA LEU A 107 -12.17 7.12 14.83
C LEU A 107 -11.11 8.09 14.28
N GLU A 108 -9.88 8.00 14.78
CA GLU A 108 -8.74 8.70 14.20
C GLU A 108 -8.34 8.08 12.86
N THR A 109 -8.32 8.88 11.80
CA THR A 109 -8.03 8.45 10.43
C THR A 109 -7.47 9.60 9.59
N ASP A 110 -6.63 9.25 8.62
CA ASP A 110 -6.13 10.20 7.61
C ASP A 110 -7.17 10.48 6.49
N ILE A 111 -8.32 9.82 6.51
CA ILE A 111 -9.39 10.01 5.53
C ILE A 111 -10.31 11.12 6.01
N GLU A 112 -10.27 12.27 5.33
CA GLU A 112 -11.13 13.42 5.65
C GLU A 112 -12.60 13.04 5.52
N ASN A 113 -13.41 13.45 6.53
CA ASN A 113 -14.86 13.26 6.56
C ASN A 113 -15.32 11.80 6.43
N LEU A 114 -14.50 10.83 6.90
CA LEU A 114 -14.81 9.40 6.80
C LEU A 114 -16.21 9.03 7.35
N PRO A 115 -16.69 9.56 8.50
CA PRO A 115 -18.03 9.26 8.99
C PRO A 115 -19.13 9.63 8.00
N ASP A 116 -19.06 10.82 7.38
CA ASP A 116 -20.04 11.28 6.41
C ASP A 116 -20.00 10.48 5.11
N LEU A 117 -18.80 10.17 4.63
CA LEU A 117 -18.57 9.31 3.47
C LEU A 117 -19.16 7.90 3.68
N TYR A 118 -18.94 7.31 4.86
CA TYR A 118 -19.50 6.01 5.21
C TYR A 118 -21.03 6.04 5.26
N ARG A 119 -21.62 7.02 5.96
CA ARG A 119 -23.08 7.18 6.06
C ARG A 119 -23.70 7.45 4.67
N GLY A 120 -23.03 8.27 3.85
CA GLY A 120 -23.42 8.52 2.46
C GLY A 120 -23.42 7.24 1.62
N TYR A 121 -22.37 6.42 1.75
CA TYR A 121 -22.27 5.12 1.08
C TYR A 121 -23.39 4.16 1.49
N GLN A 122 -23.65 4.03 2.79
CA GLN A 122 -24.74 3.19 3.30
C GLN A 122 -26.12 3.66 2.81
N LYS A 123 -26.35 4.98 2.83
CA LYS A 123 -27.58 5.60 2.32
C LYS A 123 -27.78 5.31 0.82
N ALA A 124 -26.74 5.43 0.03
CA ALA A 124 -26.79 5.17 -1.41
C ALA A 124 -27.08 3.69 -1.72
N LEU A 125 -26.43 2.75 -1.04
CA LEU A 125 -26.70 1.32 -1.20
C LEU A 125 -28.15 0.97 -0.80
N LYS A 126 -28.62 1.51 0.31
CA LYS A 126 -30.00 1.33 0.78
C LYS A 126 -31.03 1.88 -0.23
N ALA A 127 -30.79 3.06 -0.79
CA ALA A 127 -31.65 3.67 -1.80
C ALA A 127 -31.70 2.84 -3.10
N ALA A 128 -30.56 2.23 -3.49
CA ALA A 128 -30.47 1.36 -4.65
C ALA A 128 -30.96 -0.07 -4.38
N HIS A 129 -31.38 -0.39 -3.16
CA HIS A 129 -31.72 -1.75 -2.73
C HIS A 129 -30.59 -2.76 -2.99
N LYS A 130 -29.34 -2.34 -2.74
CA LYS A 130 -28.12 -3.13 -2.95
C LYS A 130 -27.38 -3.36 -1.63
N MET A 131 -26.54 -4.36 -1.60
CA MET A 131 -25.60 -4.66 -0.51
C MET A 131 -24.26 -5.12 -1.07
N ASP A 132 -23.16 -4.84 -0.39
CA ASP A 132 -21.88 -5.45 -0.66
C ASP A 132 -21.65 -6.73 0.18
N TYR A 133 -20.49 -7.36 0.05
CA TYR A 133 -20.16 -8.59 0.80
C TYR A 133 -20.04 -8.37 2.32
N ASP A 134 -19.67 -7.17 2.74
CA ASP A 134 -19.55 -6.82 4.16
C ASP A 134 -20.94 -6.53 4.76
N ASP A 135 -21.82 -5.84 3.99
CA ASP A 135 -23.23 -5.69 4.36
C ASP A 135 -23.95 -7.03 4.52
N GLN A 136 -23.62 -8.01 3.67
CA GLN A 136 -24.19 -9.36 3.78
C GLN A 136 -23.91 -9.99 5.15
N LEU A 137 -22.71 -9.78 5.71
CA LEU A 137 -22.37 -10.25 7.06
C LEU A 137 -23.13 -9.45 8.12
N CYS A 138 -23.14 -8.12 8.01
CA CYS A 138 -23.84 -7.24 8.95
C CYS A 138 -25.35 -7.54 8.99
N PHE A 139 -25.99 -7.71 7.83
CA PHE A 139 -27.40 -8.07 7.76
C PHE A 139 -27.69 -9.45 8.34
N ALA A 140 -26.83 -10.44 8.07
CA ALA A 140 -26.97 -11.76 8.67
C ALA A 140 -26.90 -11.70 10.21
N LEU A 141 -25.97 -10.92 10.76
CA LEU A 141 -25.87 -10.72 12.21
C LEU A 141 -27.10 -10.02 12.79
N GLN A 142 -27.56 -8.95 12.12
CA GLN A 142 -28.78 -8.24 12.52
C GLN A 142 -30.02 -9.15 12.50
N ILE A 143 -30.18 -9.98 11.47
CA ILE A 143 -31.26 -10.95 11.35
C ILE A 143 -31.19 -11.98 12.49
N LEU A 144 -30.01 -12.52 12.79
CA LEU A 144 -29.85 -13.48 13.87
C LEU A 144 -30.20 -12.90 15.24
N ARG A 145 -29.92 -11.62 15.46
CA ARG A 145 -30.26 -10.89 16.71
C ARG A 145 -31.71 -10.46 16.77
N GLY A 146 -32.27 -10.02 15.63
CA GLY A 146 -33.62 -9.44 15.57
C GLY A 146 -34.75 -10.40 15.20
N ALA A 147 -34.43 -11.61 14.68
CA ALA A 147 -35.39 -12.64 14.27
C ALA A 147 -35.10 -13.99 14.93
N PRO A 148 -35.52 -14.20 16.19
CA PRO A 148 -35.19 -15.42 16.97
C PRO A 148 -35.59 -16.71 16.27
N ALA A 149 -36.67 -16.72 15.49
CA ALA A 149 -37.13 -17.90 14.74
C ALA A 149 -36.13 -18.34 13.67
N VAL A 150 -35.43 -17.37 13.03
CA VAL A 150 -34.36 -17.68 12.06
C VAL A 150 -33.15 -18.27 12.78
N ALA A 151 -32.74 -17.66 13.89
CA ALA A 151 -31.61 -18.16 14.70
C ALA A 151 -31.91 -19.57 15.21
N ALA A 152 -33.12 -19.84 15.75
CA ALA A 152 -33.55 -21.15 16.21
C ALA A 152 -33.52 -22.19 15.08
N ALA A 153 -33.96 -21.84 13.87
CA ALA A 153 -33.91 -22.75 12.73
C ALA A 153 -32.48 -23.20 12.39
N PHE A 154 -31.51 -22.25 12.45
CA PHE A 154 -30.10 -22.55 12.23
C PHE A 154 -29.50 -23.39 13.37
N ARG A 155 -29.80 -23.07 14.64
CA ARG A 155 -29.34 -23.80 15.82
C ARG A 155 -29.92 -25.22 15.84
N LYS A 156 -31.17 -25.40 15.43
CA LYS A 156 -31.76 -26.73 15.25
C LYS A 156 -31.04 -27.56 14.21
N ARG A 157 -30.58 -26.92 13.12
CA ARG A 157 -29.90 -27.60 12.00
C ARG A 157 -28.45 -27.90 12.30
N TYR A 158 -27.70 -26.98 12.89
CA TYR A 158 -26.26 -27.08 13.12
C TYR A 158 -26.01 -27.27 14.63
N LYS A 159 -25.52 -28.45 15.00
CA LYS A 159 -25.23 -28.79 16.39
C LYS A 159 -23.75 -28.63 16.74
N TYR A 160 -22.87 -28.60 15.75
CA TYR A 160 -21.42 -28.50 15.90
C TYR A 160 -20.90 -27.49 14.90
N PHE A 161 -19.98 -26.63 15.35
CA PHE A 161 -19.31 -25.63 14.54
C PHE A 161 -17.80 -25.87 14.58
N CYS A 162 -17.20 -26.10 13.41
CA CYS A 162 -15.75 -26.17 13.25
C CYS A 162 -15.29 -25.00 12.40
N VAL A 163 -14.43 -24.14 12.95
CA VAL A 163 -13.90 -22.94 12.30
C VAL A 163 -12.42 -23.12 12.08
N ASP A 164 -11.97 -23.00 10.84
CA ASP A 164 -10.58 -23.08 10.44
C ASP A 164 -10.03 -21.68 10.12
N GLU A 165 -8.74 -21.47 10.31
CA GLU A 165 -8.06 -20.17 10.10
C GLU A 165 -8.77 -19.03 10.89
N SER A 166 -9.14 -19.30 12.14
CA SER A 166 -9.97 -18.38 12.93
C SER A 166 -9.29 -17.03 13.18
N GLN A 167 -7.96 -16.95 13.16
CA GLN A 167 -7.20 -15.70 13.29
C GLN A 167 -7.42 -14.72 12.13
N ASP A 168 -7.92 -15.21 10.97
CA ASP A 168 -8.22 -14.36 9.80
C ASP A 168 -9.70 -13.94 9.74
N THR A 169 -10.48 -14.34 10.74
CA THR A 169 -11.92 -14.09 10.81
C THR A 169 -12.18 -12.72 11.42
N SER A 170 -13.11 -11.95 10.84
CA SER A 170 -13.45 -10.61 11.33
C SER A 170 -14.39 -10.64 12.53
N LYS A 171 -14.49 -9.52 13.28
CA LYS A 171 -15.36 -9.43 14.47
C LYS A 171 -16.82 -9.76 14.14
N VAL A 172 -17.39 -9.24 13.03
CA VAL A 172 -18.76 -9.57 12.62
C VAL A 172 -18.95 -11.05 12.34
N GLN A 173 -17.94 -11.72 11.79
CA GLN A 173 -17.98 -13.16 11.52
C GLN A 173 -17.92 -13.97 12.81
N HIS A 174 -17.08 -13.58 13.77
CA HIS A 174 -17.05 -14.18 15.10
C HIS A 174 -18.39 -14.00 15.83
N GLU A 175 -19.01 -12.84 15.74
CA GLU A 175 -20.32 -12.59 16.33
C GLU A 175 -21.42 -13.48 15.71
N ILE A 176 -21.42 -13.69 14.40
CA ILE A 176 -22.34 -14.63 13.74
C ILE A 176 -22.15 -16.04 14.30
N ILE A 177 -20.90 -16.49 14.40
CA ILE A 177 -20.57 -17.82 14.96
C ILE A 177 -21.05 -17.90 16.43
N ARG A 178 -20.76 -16.89 17.24
CA ARG A 178 -21.14 -16.81 18.65
C ARG A 178 -22.67 -16.94 18.83
N VAL A 179 -23.46 -16.16 18.07
CA VAL A 179 -24.91 -16.22 18.14
C VAL A 179 -25.44 -17.60 17.73
N LEU A 180 -24.84 -18.24 16.73
CA LEU A 180 -25.25 -19.55 16.26
C LEU A 180 -24.89 -20.67 17.24
N ALA A 181 -23.70 -20.62 17.86
CA ALA A 181 -23.20 -21.65 18.79
C ALA A 181 -23.70 -21.48 20.23
N GLN A 182 -24.34 -20.35 20.58
CA GLN A 182 -24.69 -19.95 21.95
C GLN A 182 -25.42 -21.01 22.75
N GLU A 183 -26.34 -21.76 22.13
CA GLU A 183 -27.15 -22.78 22.87
C GLU A 183 -26.45 -24.12 22.96
N SER A 184 -25.69 -24.50 21.95
CA SER A 184 -25.05 -25.84 21.92
C SER A 184 -23.71 -25.86 22.63
N GLY A 185 -22.99 -24.75 22.65
CA GLY A 185 -21.60 -24.67 23.12
C GLY A 185 -20.60 -25.54 22.33
N ASN A 186 -21.08 -26.28 21.32
CA ASN A 186 -20.26 -27.21 20.55
C ASN A 186 -19.49 -26.48 19.45
N ILE A 187 -18.44 -25.77 19.84
CA ILE A 187 -17.59 -25.03 18.95
C ILE A 187 -16.15 -25.53 19.03
N PHE A 188 -15.51 -25.68 17.87
CA PHE A 188 -14.12 -26.04 17.74
C PHE A 188 -13.46 -25.05 16.76
N MET A 189 -12.53 -24.25 17.29
CA MET A 189 -11.78 -23.28 16.48
C MET A 189 -10.34 -23.70 16.34
N VAL A 190 -9.82 -23.61 15.12
CA VAL A 190 -8.40 -23.81 14.81
C VAL A 190 -7.85 -22.52 14.25
N GLY A 191 -6.71 -22.09 14.76
CA GLY A 191 -6.06 -20.87 14.34
C GLY A 191 -4.67 -20.73 14.95
N ASP A 192 -3.91 -19.82 14.38
CA ASP A 192 -2.58 -19.44 14.82
C ASP A 192 -2.47 -17.91 14.76
N GLU A 193 -2.47 -17.24 15.89
CA GLU A 193 -2.38 -15.77 15.98
C GLU A 193 -1.09 -15.23 15.39
N ASP A 194 0.01 -16.01 15.42
CA ASP A 194 1.28 -15.67 14.79
C ASP A 194 1.20 -15.64 13.26
N GLN A 195 0.13 -16.20 12.68
CA GLN A 195 -0.16 -16.15 11.26
C GLN A 195 -1.30 -15.19 10.89
N SER A 196 -1.75 -14.34 11.81
CA SER A 196 -2.73 -13.30 11.52
C SER A 196 -2.06 -12.15 10.76
N ILE A 197 -2.29 -12.09 9.44
CA ILE A 197 -1.68 -11.12 8.51
C ILE A 197 -2.70 -10.40 7.65
N TYR A 198 -3.97 -10.39 8.06
CA TYR A 198 -5.07 -9.72 7.35
C TYR A 198 -5.77 -8.66 8.22
N GLY A 199 -5.04 -8.03 9.15
CA GLY A 199 -5.55 -6.93 9.98
C GLY A 199 -6.16 -5.82 9.13
N PHE A 200 -5.53 -5.51 8.01
CA PHE A 200 -6.06 -4.57 7.01
C PHE A 200 -7.41 -4.95 6.38
N ARG A 201 -7.88 -6.18 6.55
CA ARG A 201 -9.22 -6.65 6.17
C ARG A 201 -10.09 -6.87 7.39
N ALA A 202 -9.75 -6.22 8.50
CA ALA A 202 -10.41 -6.37 9.78
C ALA A 202 -10.41 -7.81 10.32
N ALA A 203 -9.33 -8.57 10.07
CA ALA A 203 -9.09 -9.79 10.83
C ALA A 203 -9.02 -9.44 12.32
N TYR A 204 -9.64 -10.27 13.15
CA TYR A 204 -9.79 -10.01 14.57
C TYR A 204 -9.21 -11.18 15.39
N PRO A 205 -7.87 -11.29 15.47
CA PRO A 205 -7.20 -12.36 16.21
C PRO A 205 -7.49 -12.33 17.71
N GLN A 206 -7.97 -11.19 18.22
CA GLN A 206 -8.42 -11.04 19.60
C GLN A 206 -9.44 -12.09 20.01
N ALA A 207 -10.35 -12.45 19.09
CA ALA A 207 -11.35 -13.48 19.39
C ALA A 207 -10.73 -14.86 19.68
N LEU A 208 -9.56 -15.15 19.09
CA LEU A 208 -8.81 -16.36 19.38
C LEU A 208 -8.09 -16.25 20.75
N MET A 209 -7.52 -15.07 21.04
CA MET A 209 -6.85 -14.79 22.31
C MET A 209 -7.83 -14.80 23.49
N ASP A 210 -9.03 -14.24 23.31
CA ASP A 210 -10.08 -14.16 24.32
C ASP A 210 -11.09 -15.32 24.25
N PHE A 211 -10.71 -16.43 23.63
CA PHE A 211 -11.64 -17.55 23.40
C PHE A 211 -12.23 -18.11 24.70
N GLU A 212 -11.41 -18.30 25.75
CA GLU A 212 -11.85 -18.79 27.04
C GLU A 212 -12.77 -17.81 27.80
N LYS A 213 -12.58 -16.49 27.57
CA LYS A 213 -13.48 -15.45 28.11
C LYS A 213 -14.84 -15.48 27.41
N THR A 214 -14.82 -15.73 26.09
CA THR A 214 -16.05 -15.78 25.27
C THR A 214 -16.83 -17.07 25.46
N TYR A 215 -16.12 -18.19 25.71
CA TYR A 215 -16.66 -19.53 25.90
C TYR A 215 -16.15 -20.15 27.23
N PRO A 216 -16.75 -19.78 28.36
CA PRO A 216 -16.33 -20.30 29.67
C PRO A 216 -16.32 -21.83 29.72
N GLY A 217 -15.21 -22.41 30.18
CA GLY A 217 -15.00 -23.84 30.21
C GLY A 217 -14.41 -24.43 28.91
N ALA A 218 -14.07 -23.59 27.96
CA ALA A 218 -13.34 -24.03 26.76
C ALA A 218 -11.96 -24.58 27.12
N GLN A 219 -11.51 -25.58 26.36
CA GLN A 219 -10.16 -26.15 26.47
C GLN A 219 -9.28 -25.63 25.33
N ILE A 220 -8.09 -25.18 25.67
CA ILE A 220 -7.08 -24.80 24.71
C ILE A 220 -6.12 -25.98 24.52
N LEU A 221 -6.00 -26.40 23.26
CA LEU A 221 -5.08 -27.47 22.86
C LEU A 221 -4.02 -26.87 21.95
N LEU A 222 -2.75 -27.01 22.32
CA LEU A 222 -1.63 -26.51 21.52
C LEU A 222 -1.16 -27.61 20.56
N MET A 223 -0.95 -27.27 19.31
CA MET A 223 -0.32 -28.09 18.29
C MET A 223 1.16 -27.73 18.21
N GLU A 224 1.99 -28.44 18.95
CA GLU A 224 3.38 -28.07 19.19
C GLU A 224 4.39 -28.81 18.29
N GLN A 225 3.93 -29.53 17.27
CA GLN A 225 4.82 -30.23 16.35
C GLN A 225 4.72 -29.70 14.94
N ASN A 226 5.86 -29.36 14.35
CA ASN A 226 5.99 -28.92 12.97
C ASN A 226 6.52 -30.05 12.09
N TYR A 227 5.73 -30.43 11.08
CA TYR A 227 6.06 -31.48 10.10
C TYR A 227 6.56 -30.93 8.76
N ARG A 228 6.82 -29.62 8.68
CA ARG A 228 7.12 -28.93 7.41
C ARG A 228 8.60 -28.60 7.26
N SER A 229 9.13 -27.83 8.18
CA SER A 229 10.42 -27.17 8.07
C SER A 229 11.50 -27.92 8.84
N THR A 230 12.74 -27.83 8.34
CA THR A 230 13.92 -28.29 9.08
C THR A 230 14.13 -27.50 10.36
N GLU A 231 14.87 -28.08 11.29
CA GLU A 231 15.10 -27.56 12.63
C GLU A 231 15.63 -26.10 12.64
N PRO A 232 16.70 -25.72 11.88
CA PRO A 232 17.20 -24.34 11.94
C PRO A 232 16.17 -23.29 11.49
N ILE A 233 15.36 -23.62 10.47
CA ILE A 233 14.30 -22.72 9.98
C ILE A 233 13.23 -22.52 11.05
N LEU A 234 12.82 -23.62 11.69
CA LEU A 234 11.75 -23.57 12.68
C LEU A 234 12.18 -22.86 13.96
N GLU A 235 13.38 -23.15 14.46
CA GLU A 235 13.90 -22.52 15.68
C GLU A 235 14.13 -21.03 15.49
N ALA A 236 14.72 -20.62 14.36
CA ALA A 236 14.84 -19.22 14.00
C ALA A 236 13.46 -18.54 13.96
N ALA A 237 12.46 -19.17 13.34
CA ALA A 237 11.11 -18.64 13.26
C ALA A 237 10.43 -18.52 14.63
N ASN A 238 10.58 -19.52 15.50
CA ASN A 238 10.02 -19.51 16.86
C ASN A 238 10.56 -18.35 17.69
N ARG A 239 11.89 -18.16 17.70
CA ARG A 239 12.53 -17.06 18.45
C ARG A 239 12.23 -15.70 17.85
N PHE A 240 12.18 -15.62 16.53
CA PHE A 240 11.82 -14.40 15.81
C PHE A 240 10.41 -13.91 16.17
N VAL A 241 9.39 -14.78 16.09
CA VAL A 241 7.99 -14.40 16.37
C VAL A 241 7.71 -14.18 17.84
N ALA A 242 8.50 -14.79 18.73
CA ALA A 242 8.38 -14.63 20.18
C ALA A 242 8.61 -13.18 20.66
N ARG A 243 9.18 -12.31 19.82
CA ARG A 243 9.34 -10.87 20.08
C ARG A 243 8.02 -10.09 20.05
N ASN A 244 6.97 -10.65 19.43
CA ASN A 244 5.64 -10.10 19.50
C ASN A 244 5.05 -10.27 20.90
N ARG A 245 4.46 -9.22 21.44
CA ARG A 245 3.84 -9.23 22.78
C ARG A 245 2.46 -9.87 22.75
N TYR A 246 1.73 -9.63 21.65
CA TYR A 246 0.35 -10.06 21.52
C TYR A 246 0.23 -11.45 20.90
N ARG A 247 0.55 -12.49 21.72
CA ARG A 247 0.52 -13.90 21.34
C ARG A 247 0.39 -14.82 22.55
N ARG A 248 -0.06 -16.06 22.32
CA ARG A 248 0.01 -17.13 23.33
C ARG A 248 1.43 -17.70 23.39
N PRO A 249 2.02 -17.89 24.57
CA PRO A 249 3.27 -18.60 24.70
C PRO A 249 3.13 -20.04 24.19
N LYS A 250 3.93 -20.40 23.20
CA LYS A 250 4.01 -21.73 22.60
C LYS A 250 5.39 -21.95 22.03
N THR A 251 5.86 -23.20 22.07
CA THR A 251 7.11 -23.63 21.44
C THR A 251 6.78 -24.76 20.49
N ILE A 252 7.07 -24.54 19.20
CA ILE A 252 6.79 -25.54 18.17
C ILE A 252 8.05 -26.35 17.94
N ALA A 253 7.98 -27.65 18.20
CA ALA A 253 9.11 -28.57 18.07
C ALA A 253 9.27 -29.07 16.61
N PRO A 254 10.51 -29.17 16.11
CA PRO A 254 10.80 -29.74 14.79
C PRO A 254 10.63 -31.25 14.76
N THR A 255 10.11 -31.78 13.64
CA THR A 255 10.06 -33.21 13.37
C THR A 255 10.89 -33.61 12.15
N GLN A 256 11.41 -32.61 11.38
CA GLN A 256 12.17 -32.83 10.14
C GLN A 256 13.68 -32.93 10.39
N GLY A 257 14.17 -32.96 11.53
CA GLY A 257 15.62 -33.09 11.82
C GLY A 257 16.48 -31.92 11.32
N PRO A 258 17.82 -32.10 11.34
CA PRO A 258 18.76 -31.03 10.99
C PRO A 258 18.65 -30.62 9.51
N GLY A 259 19.03 -29.39 9.23
CA GLY A 259 19.04 -28.80 7.89
C GLY A 259 20.11 -27.71 7.75
N ALA A 260 20.14 -27.07 6.59
CA ALA A 260 21.02 -25.93 6.39
C ALA A 260 20.56 -24.72 7.22
N PRO A 261 21.49 -23.87 7.72
CA PRO A 261 21.15 -22.60 8.33
C PRO A 261 20.49 -21.66 7.30
N LEU A 262 19.82 -20.63 7.78
CA LEU A 262 19.21 -19.60 6.93
C LEU A 262 20.32 -18.83 6.21
N GLN A 263 20.22 -18.72 4.90
CA GLN A 263 21.20 -18.00 4.09
C GLN A 263 20.81 -16.52 3.99
N ILE A 264 21.58 -15.63 4.60
CA ILE A 264 21.40 -14.17 4.43
C ILE A 264 22.39 -13.67 3.38
N VAL A 265 21.86 -13.15 2.28
CA VAL A 265 22.64 -12.71 1.13
C VAL A 265 22.59 -11.19 1.00
N THR A 266 23.73 -10.56 1.23
CA THR A 266 23.86 -9.11 1.07
C THR A 266 24.52 -8.78 -0.27
N VAL A 267 23.82 -8.00 -1.10
CA VAL A 267 24.28 -7.57 -2.43
C VAL A 267 24.51 -6.06 -2.50
N PRO A 268 25.35 -5.57 -3.43
CA PRO A 268 25.63 -4.15 -3.55
C PRO A 268 24.39 -3.32 -3.89
N ARG A 269 23.61 -3.74 -4.87
CA ARG A 269 22.41 -3.04 -5.38
C ARG A 269 21.23 -3.98 -5.44
N ARG A 270 20.01 -3.43 -5.38
CA ARG A 270 18.78 -4.23 -5.46
C ARG A 270 18.70 -5.09 -6.72
N ALA A 271 19.17 -4.60 -7.86
CA ALA A 271 19.20 -5.36 -9.11
C ALA A 271 20.12 -6.59 -9.04
N ASP A 272 21.17 -6.55 -8.21
CA ASP A 272 22.13 -7.64 -8.07
C ASP A 272 21.54 -8.86 -7.31
N GLN A 273 20.38 -8.69 -6.66
CA GLN A 273 19.62 -9.81 -6.07
C GLN A 273 19.13 -10.82 -7.13
N LEU A 274 18.87 -10.34 -8.35
CA LEU A 274 18.29 -11.17 -9.40
C LEU A 274 19.27 -12.19 -9.97
N PRO A 275 20.51 -11.83 -10.34
CA PRO A 275 21.53 -12.81 -10.72
C PRO A 275 21.74 -13.88 -9.66
N PHE A 276 21.93 -13.49 -8.40
CA PHE A 276 22.06 -14.43 -7.28
C PHE A 276 20.87 -15.39 -7.19
N LEU A 277 19.66 -14.86 -7.24
CA LEU A 277 18.42 -15.66 -7.20
C LEU A 277 18.41 -16.74 -8.28
N PHE A 278 18.71 -16.35 -9.54
CA PHE A 278 18.65 -17.29 -10.66
C PHE A 278 19.79 -18.31 -10.64
N GLU A 279 20.98 -17.92 -10.26
CA GLU A 279 22.12 -18.83 -10.11
C GLU A 279 21.83 -19.88 -9.03
N THR A 280 21.37 -19.45 -7.86
CA THR A 280 21.03 -20.36 -6.77
C THR A 280 19.83 -21.24 -7.11
N ALA A 281 18.79 -20.68 -7.75
CA ALA A 281 17.61 -21.45 -8.12
C ALA A 281 17.89 -22.55 -9.15
N GLN A 282 18.95 -22.45 -9.95
CA GLN A 282 19.39 -23.51 -10.85
C GLN A 282 19.86 -24.77 -10.13
N HIS A 283 20.37 -24.63 -8.91
CA HIS A 283 20.81 -25.75 -8.07
C HIS A 283 19.69 -26.39 -7.27
N CYS A 284 18.46 -25.81 -7.29
CA CYS A 284 17.29 -26.35 -6.61
C CYS A 284 16.61 -27.40 -7.50
N ASP A 285 16.65 -28.66 -7.07
CA ASP A 285 16.11 -29.82 -7.80
C ASP A 285 14.57 -29.89 -7.83
N THR A 286 13.92 -29.14 -6.95
CA THR A 286 12.47 -29.15 -6.73
C THR A 286 11.91 -27.71 -6.73
N GLY A 287 10.64 -27.54 -6.42
CA GLY A 287 9.96 -26.25 -6.52
C GLY A 287 10.54 -25.14 -5.66
N THR A 288 10.82 -24.01 -6.27
CA THR A 288 11.34 -22.79 -5.67
C THR A 288 10.27 -21.71 -5.65
N ALA A 289 10.10 -21.01 -4.53
CA ALA A 289 9.24 -19.85 -4.42
C ALA A 289 10.04 -18.58 -4.14
N VAL A 290 9.80 -17.54 -4.91
CA VAL A 290 10.28 -16.19 -4.61
C VAL A 290 9.17 -15.40 -3.96
N LEU A 291 9.38 -15.03 -2.72
CA LEU A 291 8.42 -14.32 -1.89
C LEU A 291 8.85 -12.86 -1.72
N PHE A 292 7.90 -11.96 -1.90
CA PHE A 292 8.13 -10.52 -1.78
C PHE A 292 6.95 -9.85 -1.06
N ARG A 293 7.22 -8.66 -0.51
CA ARG A 293 6.23 -7.88 0.24
C ARG A 293 5.17 -7.27 -0.69
N ASN A 294 5.59 -6.68 -1.80
CA ASN A 294 4.77 -5.88 -2.71
C ASN A 294 4.70 -6.52 -4.10
N HIS A 295 3.56 -6.41 -4.77
CA HIS A 295 3.34 -6.98 -6.11
C HIS A 295 4.31 -6.46 -7.17
N GLU A 296 4.65 -5.18 -7.12
CA GLU A 296 5.58 -4.57 -8.08
C GLU A 296 7.00 -5.12 -8.00
N SER A 297 7.39 -5.72 -6.89
CA SER A 297 8.69 -6.40 -6.77
C SER A 297 8.82 -7.61 -7.69
N ALA A 298 7.69 -8.14 -8.19
CA ALA A 298 7.70 -9.20 -9.19
C ALA A 298 8.12 -8.72 -10.58
N LEU A 299 7.90 -7.45 -10.94
CA LEU A 299 8.07 -6.96 -12.30
C LEU A 299 9.50 -7.12 -12.85
N PRO A 300 10.56 -6.73 -12.11
CA PRO A 300 11.92 -6.95 -12.59
C PRO A 300 12.29 -8.43 -12.71
N ILE A 301 11.70 -9.30 -11.87
CA ILE A 301 11.93 -10.74 -11.93
C ILE A 301 11.26 -11.32 -13.18
N ILE A 302 10.01 -10.94 -13.43
CA ILE A 302 9.26 -11.31 -14.63
C ILE A 302 10.00 -10.84 -15.88
N ASP A 303 10.45 -9.58 -15.90
CA ASP A 303 11.23 -9.03 -17.00
C ASP A 303 12.44 -9.89 -17.34
N LEU A 304 13.19 -10.31 -16.32
CA LEU A 304 14.37 -11.12 -16.48
C LEU A 304 14.04 -12.57 -16.89
N CYS A 305 12.98 -13.18 -16.33
CA CYS A 305 12.48 -14.50 -16.77
C CYS A 305 12.12 -14.48 -18.25
N GLU A 306 11.38 -13.49 -18.70
CA GLU A 306 10.98 -13.33 -20.09
C GLU A 306 12.16 -13.14 -21.05
N ARG A 307 13.18 -12.35 -20.62
CA ARG A 307 14.40 -12.14 -21.42
C ARG A 307 15.25 -13.41 -21.56
N ARG A 308 15.26 -14.24 -20.52
CA ARG A 308 16.07 -15.47 -20.47
C ARG A 308 15.28 -16.72 -20.88
N GLY A 309 14.00 -16.60 -21.18
CA GLY A 309 13.13 -17.74 -21.48
C GLY A 309 12.94 -18.71 -20.31
N ILE A 310 13.02 -18.22 -19.07
CA ILE A 310 12.84 -19.01 -17.85
C ILE A 310 11.36 -19.13 -17.54
N PRO A 311 10.78 -20.35 -17.52
CA PRO A 311 9.37 -20.52 -17.18
C PRO A 311 9.13 -20.18 -15.70
N TYR A 312 8.08 -19.42 -15.44
CA TYR A 312 7.65 -19.05 -14.10
C TYR A 312 6.14 -19.17 -13.96
N ALA A 313 5.68 -19.42 -12.75
CA ALA A 313 4.29 -19.31 -12.38
C ALA A 313 4.10 -18.07 -11.49
N CYS A 314 3.07 -17.29 -11.76
CA CYS A 314 2.75 -16.12 -10.96
C CYS A 314 1.27 -16.12 -10.57
N LYS A 315 0.96 -15.85 -9.31
CA LYS A 315 -0.39 -16.01 -8.77
C LYS A 315 -1.26 -14.77 -8.90
N ALA A 316 -1.05 -13.91 -9.74
CA ALA A 316 -1.66 -12.65 -10.07
C ALA A 316 -0.64 -11.51 -9.95
N VAL A 317 -0.29 -10.93 -11.07
CA VAL A 317 0.45 -9.67 -11.12
C VAL A 317 -0.57 -8.56 -11.17
N ASP A 318 -0.47 -7.64 -10.23
CA ASP A 318 -1.32 -6.46 -10.21
C ASP A 318 -0.93 -5.54 -11.38
N GLN A 319 -1.87 -5.27 -12.27
CA GLN A 319 -1.66 -4.36 -13.41
C GLN A 319 -1.74 -2.89 -13.00
N THR A 320 -2.09 -2.59 -11.75
CA THR A 320 -2.22 -1.21 -11.25
C THR A 320 -0.91 -0.44 -11.31
N PHE A 321 0.25 -1.13 -11.33
CA PHE A 321 1.53 -0.49 -11.57
C PHE A 321 1.53 0.34 -12.86
N PHE A 322 1.07 -0.23 -13.98
CA PHE A 322 1.08 0.44 -15.29
C PHE A 322 0.07 1.58 -15.40
N THR A 323 -0.94 1.60 -14.55
CA THR A 323 -1.95 2.68 -14.47
C THR A 323 -1.68 3.66 -13.34
N ASN A 324 -0.65 3.40 -12.51
CA ASN A 324 -0.27 4.28 -11.41
C ASN A 324 0.14 5.67 -11.91
N LYS A 325 -0.24 6.70 -11.16
CA LYS A 325 0.03 8.09 -11.52
C LYS A 325 1.52 8.36 -11.75
N ILE A 326 2.41 7.83 -10.90
CA ILE A 326 3.86 8.03 -11.01
C ILE A 326 4.39 7.42 -12.31
N VAL A 327 3.95 6.21 -12.67
CA VAL A 327 4.38 5.55 -13.91
C VAL A 327 3.87 6.30 -15.13
N ARG A 328 2.63 6.79 -15.09
CA ARG A 328 2.08 7.66 -16.15
C ARG A 328 2.85 8.98 -16.26
N ASP A 329 3.15 9.61 -15.13
CA ASP A 329 3.90 10.86 -15.10
C ASP A 329 5.29 10.69 -15.74
N VAL A 330 6.01 9.62 -15.40
CA VAL A 330 7.32 9.31 -16.02
C VAL A 330 7.16 9.03 -17.51
N THR A 331 6.11 8.31 -17.91
CA THR A 331 5.81 8.04 -19.32
C THR A 331 5.54 9.35 -20.07
N ASP A 332 4.69 10.22 -19.52
CA ASP A 332 4.38 11.52 -20.11
C ASP A 332 5.64 12.40 -20.21
N ILE A 333 6.47 12.44 -19.17
CA ILE A 333 7.70 13.27 -19.17
C ILE A 333 8.72 12.76 -20.20
N PHE A 334 8.91 11.45 -20.29
CA PHE A 334 9.80 10.87 -21.30
C PHE A 334 9.26 11.05 -22.72
N THR A 335 7.94 11.01 -22.89
CA THR A 335 7.27 11.31 -24.16
C THR A 335 7.46 12.79 -24.53
N LEU A 336 7.27 13.71 -23.59
CA LEU A 336 7.50 15.14 -23.78
C LEU A 336 8.97 15.45 -24.13
N ALA A 337 9.92 14.77 -23.48
CA ALA A 337 11.34 14.90 -23.77
C ALA A 337 11.68 14.48 -25.21
N ALA A 338 11.00 13.45 -25.74
CA ALA A 338 11.14 13.00 -27.12
C ALA A 338 10.37 13.88 -28.13
N HIS A 339 9.27 14.51 -27.70
CA HIS A 339 8.38 15.34 -28.51
C HIS A 339 8.10 16.69 -27.83
N PRO A 340 9.08 17.62 -27.80
CA PRO A 340 9.01 18.86 -27.01
C PRO A 340 7.85 19.79 -27.38
N ALA A 341 7.29 19.67 -28.60
CA ALA A 341 6.18 20.45 -29.10
C ALA A 341 4.79 19.87 -28.77
N ASP A 342 4.72 18.70 -28.11
CA ASP A 342 3.47 18.08 -27.69
C ASP A 342 2.82 18.86 -26.53
N GLY A 343 1.92 19.78 -26.89
CA GLY A 343 1.23 20.64 -25.94
C GLY A 343 0.29 19.89 -25.01
N GLU A 344 -0.31 18.77 -25.44
CA GLU A 344 -1.21 17.97 -24.61
C GLU A 344 -0.43 17.29 -23.48
N THR A 345 0.67 16.63 -23.82
CA THR A 345 1.56 16.02 -22.84
C THR A 345 2.21 17.08 -21.94
N PHE A 346 2.57 18.22 -22.49
CA PHE A 346 3.11 19.35 -21.72
C PHE A 346 2.13 19.81 -20.63
N LEU A 347 0.83 19.96 -20.93
CA LEU A 347 -0.20 20.37 -19.98
C LEU A 347 -0.38 19.37 -18.82
N ARG A 348 -0.03 18.10 -19.03
CA ARG A 348 -0.04 17.09 -17.97
C ARG A 348 1.21 17.12 -17.07
N CYS A 349 2.30 17.79 -17.53
CA CYS A 349 3.62 17.69 -16.88
C CYS A 349 4.17 19.00 -16.33
N TYR A 350 3.85 20.17 -16.89
CA TYR A 350 4.55 21.44 -16.65
C TYR A 350 4.71 21.84 -15.18
N TYR A 351 3.75 21.50 -14.32
CA TYR A 351 3.75 21.87 -12.90
C TYR A 351 4.54 20.90 -12.00
N LYS A 352 5.09 19.81 -12.55
CA LYS A 352 5.75 18.74 -11.80
C LYS A 352 7.26 18.96 -11.59
N PHE A 353 7.82 20.00 -12.17
CA PHE A 353 9.26 20.28 -12.11
C PHE A 353 9.64 21.32 -11.03
N GLY A 354 8.68 21.74 -10.21
CA GLY A 354 8.93 22.72 -9.14
C GLY A 354 9.17 24.15 -9.60
N VAL A 355 8.91 24.45 -10.87
CA VAL A 355 8.98 25.79 -11.45
C VAL A 355 7.59 26.42 -11.43
N PRO A 356 7.43 27.67 -10.95
CA PRO A 356 6.14 28.34 -10.88
C PRO A 356 5.69 28.80 -12.27
N VAL A 357 4.94 27.95 -12.97
CA VAL A 357 4.27 28.23 -14.26
C VAL A 357 2.77 28.24 -14.02
N THR A 358 2.10 29.30 -14.45
CA THR A 358 0.63 29.37 -14.38
C THR A 358 0.00 28.58 -15.53
N ARG A 359 -1.25 28.18 -15.37
CA ARG A 359 -1.99 27.49 -16.45
C ARG A 359 -2.14 28.35 -17.71
N ALA A 360 -2.30 29.66 -17.54
CA ALA A 360 -2.38 30.62 -18.69
C ALA A 360 -1.09 30.62 -19.48
N GLN A 361 0.08 30.69 -18.81
CA GLN A 361 1.38 30.62 -19.43
C GLN A 361 1.60 29.26 -20.12
N ALA A 362 1.17 28.15 -19.50
CA ALA A 362 1.26 26.86 -20.13
C ALA A 362 0.42 26.72 -21.40
N LEU A 363 -0.79 27.29 -21.42
CA LEU A 363 -1.65 27.33 -22.60
C LEU A 363 -1.05 28.24 -23.71
N PHE A 364 -0.47 29.37 -23.31
CA PHE A 364 0.27 30.24 -24.26
C PHE A 364 1.41 29.45 -24.91
N ALA A 365 2.22 28.75 -24.12
CA ALA A 365 3.31 27.93 -24.65
C ALA A 365 2.85 26.86 -25.64
N CYS A 366 1.73 26.20 -25.36
CA CYS A 366 1.14 25.20 -26.26
C CYS A 366 0.71 25.82 -27.61
N ASN A 367 0.12 27.03 -27.59
CA ASN A 367 -0.29 27.73 -28.79
C ASN A 367 0.93 28.16 -29.62
N GLN A 368 1.96 28.70 -28.98
CA GLN A 368 3.23 29.06 -29.62
C GLN A 368 3.94 27.83 -30.20
N ALA A 369 3.99 26.74 -29.46
CA ALA A 369 4.58 25.49 -29.93
C ALA A 369 3.87 24.98 -31.19
N ARG A 370 2.54 25.04 -31.23
CA ARG A 370 1.72 24.63 -32.37
C ARG A 370 1.94 25.56 -33.58
N GLN A 371 2.05 26.87 -33.35
CA GLN A 371 2.18 27.87 -34.41
C GLN A 371 3.56 27.87 -35.04
N TYR A 372 4.61 27.71 -34.23
CA TYR A 372 6.01 27.89 -34.69
C TYR A 372 6.83 26.58 -34.69
N GLY A 373 6.25 25.46 -34.36
CA GLY A 373 6.93 24.16 -34.33
C GLY A 373 8.05 24.04 -33.29
N GLN A 374 8.05 24.89 -32.25
CA GLN A 374 9.07 24.91 -31.21
C GLN A 374 8.63 24.13 -29.98
N GLY A 375 9.57 23.76 -29.07
CA GLY A 375 9.23 23.12 -27.84
C GLY A 375 8.44 24.01 -26.89
N CYS A 376 7.49 23.45 -26.12
CA CYS A 376 6.66 24.22 -25.19
C CYS A 376 7.47 24.94 -24.11
N TRP A 377 8.53 24.32 -23.56
CA TRP A 377 9.43 24.96 -22.60
C TRP A 377 10.23 26.12 -23.26
N THR A 378 10.65 25.91 -24.49
CA THR A 378 11.33 26.97 -25.27
C THR A 378 10.40 28.16 -25.53
N ALA A 379 9.13 27.90 -25.84
CA ALA A 379 8.12 28.94 -26.01
C ALA A 379 7.91 29.78 -24.74
N LEU A 380 7.94 29.14 -23.57
CA LEU A 380 7.86 29.82 -22.26
C LEU A 380 9.07 30.75 -22.01
N LEU A 381 10.27 30.38 -22.43
CA LEU A 381 11.45 31.20 -22.25
C LEU A 381 11.37 32.55 -23.00
N ASN A 382 10.55 32.61 -24.03
CA ASN A 382 10.33 33.81 -24.86
C ASN A 382 9.15 34.66 -24.38
N GLU A 383 8.48 34.30 -23.29
CA GLU A 383 7.34 35.07 -22.78
C GLU A 383 7.79 36.20 -21.84
N ASP A 384 7.37 37.42 -22.11
CA ASP A 384 7.82 38.63 -21.39
C ASP A 384 7.31 38.72 -19.96
N SER A 385 6.17 38.09 -19.65
CA SER A 385 5.57 38.09 -18.31
C SER A 385 6.36 37.29 -17.27
N ILE A 386 7.37 36.50 -17.69
CA ILE A 386 8.14 35.62 -16.83
C ILE A 386 9.30 36.35 -16.17
N ARG A 387 9.34 36.28 -14.84
CA ARG A 387 10.43 36.89 -14.04
C ARG A 387 11.78 36.27 -14.39
N PRO A 388 12.88 37.08 -14.45
CA PRO A 388 14.22 36.57 -14.80
C PRO A 388 14.66 35.31 -14.01
N ARG A 389 14.45 35.29 -12.70
CA ARG A 389 14.81 34.14 -11.85
C ARG A 389 14.03 32.87 -12.22
N THR A 390 12.75 33.00 -12.58
CA THR A 390 11.92 31.89 -13.03
C THR A 390 12.36 31.40 -14.40
N ARG A 391 12.78 32.31 -15.29
CA ARG A 391 13.29 31.97 -16.62
C ARG A 391 14.55 31.11 -16.57
N VAL A 392 15.47 31.36 -15.63
CA VAL A 392 16.66 30.50 -15.41
C VAL A 392 16.22 29.08 -15.03
N ALA A 393 15.33 28.93 -14.04
CA ALA A 393 14.84 27.61 -13.65
C ALA A 393 14.08 26.90 -14.78
N MET A 394 13.39 27.62 -15.64
CA MET A 394 12.75 27.06 -16.83
C MET A 394 13.77 26.59 -17.87
N ALA A 395 14.86 27.34 -18.07
CA ALA A 395 15.95 26.95 -18.95
C ALA A 395 16.61 25.66 -18.46
N ASP A 396 16.87 25.54 -17.15
CA ASP A 396 17.42 24.32 -16.55
C ASP A 396 16.51 23.09 -16.79
N VAL A 397 15.19 23.25 -16.70
CA VAL A 397 14.23 22.19 -17.01
C VAL A 397 14.22 21.86 -18.50
N ALA A 398 14.22 22.86 -19.38
CA ALA A 398 14.26 22.66 -20.83
C ALA A 398 15.52 21.90 -21.27
N ASP A 399 16.68 22.32 -20.78
CA ASP A 399 17.97 21.67 -21.04
C ASP A 399 18.03 20.26 -20.47
N GLY A 400 17.50 20.06 -19.26
CA GLY A 400 17.41 18.76 -18.64
C GLY A 400 16.53 17.78 -19.45
N LEU A 401 15.35 18.24 -19.89
CA LEU A 401 14.47 17.44 -20.75
C LEU A 401 15.12 17.10 -22.09
N ALA A 402 15.87 18.01 -22.70
CA ALA A 402 16.59 17.76 -23.95
C ALA A 402 17.71 16.70 -23.81
N ARG A 403 18.23 16.49 -22.61
CA ARG A 403 19.25 15.48 -22.30
C ARG A 403 18.65 14.09 -22.10
N LEU A 404 17.43 13.97 -21.52
CA LEU A 404 16.79 12.70 -21.17
C LEU A 404 16.81 11.64 -22.29
N PRO A 405 16.45 11.95 -23.57
CA PRO A 405 16.41 10.93 -24.62
C PRO A 405 17.75 10.27 -24.94
N LYS A 406 18.86 10.90 -24.54
CA LYS A 406 20.24 10.46 -24.81
C LYS A 406 20.87 9.70 -23.64
N MET A 407 20.18 9.63 -22.51
CA MET A 407 20.66 8.95 -21.29
C MET A 407 20.29 7.47 -21.31
N ALA A 408 21.02 6.65 -20.54
CA ALA A 408 20.54 5.31 -20.19
C ALA A 408 19.23 5.42 -19.42
N ALA A 409 18.34 4.43 -19.57
CA ALA A 409 16.97 4.60 -19.07
C ALA A 409 16.90 4.67 -17.53
N ASP A 410 17.74 3.93 -16.80
CA ASP A 410 17.84 4.01 -15.34
C ASP A 410 18.41 5.37 -14.88
N ASP A 411 19.45 5.88 -15.58
CA ASP A 411 20.00 7.22 -15.34
C ASP A 411 18.98 8.30 -15.61
N ALA A 412 18.16 8.15 -16.63
CA ALA A 412 17.10 9.10 -16.95
C ALA A 412 16.00 9.13 -15.87
N VAL A 413 15.61 7.96 -15.31
CA VAL A 413 14.66 7.90 -14.19
C VAL A 413 15.25 8.61 -12.96
N ARG A 414 16.52 8.35 -12.64
CA ARG A 414 17.23 9.02 -11.54
C ARG A 414 17.33 10.54 -11.76
N PHE A 415 17.77 10.93 -12.94
CA PHE A 415 17.91 12.35 -13.30
C PHE A 415 16.58 13.10 -13.21
N LEU A 416 15.50 12.51 -13.68
CA LEU A 416 14.15 13.05 -13.56
C LEU A 416 13.75 13.26 -12.09
N ALA A 417 13.99 12.27 -11.25
CA ALA A 417 13.61 12.33 -9.84
C ALA A 417 14.40 13.40 -9.08
N ASP A 418 15.71 13.49 -9.32
CA ASP A 418 16.65 14.18 -8.46
C ASP A 418 17.04 15.57 -8.98
N GLN A 419 17.23 15.69 -10.29
CA GLN A 419 17.74 16.91 -10.91
C GLN A 419 16.61 17.76 -11.52
N LEU A 420 15.60 17.14 -12.12
CA LEU A 420 14.49 17.86 -12.73
C LEU A 420 13.34 18.20 -11.76
N GLY A 421 13.47 17.86 -10.47
CA GLY A 421 12.54 18.30 -9.42
C GLY A 421 11.30 17.44 -9.26
N TYR A 422 11.11 16.36 -10.04
CA TYR A 422 9.96 15.49 -9.96
C TYR A 422 9.87 14.78 -8.59
N GLY A 423 10.99 14.36 -8.02
CA GLY A 423 11.02 13.78 -6.69
C GLY A 423 10.52 14.74 -5.60
N LYS A 424 10.90 16.03 -5.68
CA LYS A 424 10.36 17.05 -4.76
C LYS A 424 8.86 17.28 -4.93
N TYR A 425 8.36 17.13 -6.16
CA TYR A 425 6.92 17.16 -6.42
C TYR A 425 6.19 15.99 -5.73
N LEU A 426 6.75 14.77 -5.82
CA LEU A 426 6.18 13.60 -5.15
C LEU A 426 6.13 13.78 -3.64
N ASP A 427 7.23 14.26 -3.02
CA ASP A 427 7.29 14.50 -1.57
C ASP A 427 6.24 15.51 -1.10
N LYS A 428 6.11 16.62 -1.83
CA LYS A 428 5.08 17.64 -1.53
C LYS A 428 3.66 17.12 -1.66
N SER A 429 3.47 16.12 -2.52
CA SER A 429 2.17 15.50 -2.78
C SER A 429 1.92 14.27 -1.89
N GLY A 430 2.81 13.96 -0.94
CA GLY A 430 2.70 12.78 -0.08
C GLY A 430 2.73 11.43 -0.83
N MET A 431 3.30 11.40 -2.05
CA MET A 431 3.32 10.20 -2.88
C MET A 431 4.61 9.39 -2.67
N ASP A 432 4.46 8.07 -2.48
CA ASP A 432 5.57 7.14 -2.33
C ASP A 432 6.39 6.98 -3.62
N ARG A 433 7.71 7.06 -3.49
CA ARG A 433 8.67 6.93 -4.60
C ARG A 433 9.01 5.48 -4.99
N THR A 434 8.42 4.47 -4.36
CA THR A 434 8.74 3.04 -4.61
C THR A 434 8.61 2.67 -6.09
N LYS A 435 7.65 3.28 -6.81
CA LYS A 435 7.46 3.02 -8.25
C LYS A 435 8.63 3.51 -9.10
N LEU A 436 9.30 4.60 -8.70
CA LEU A 436 10.51 5.06 -9.39
C LEU A 436 11.65 4.03 -9.27
N ALA A 437 11.82 3.41 -8.10
CA ALA A 437 12.82 2.37 -7.91
C ALA A 437 12.56 1.15 -8.81
N VAL A 438 11.31 0.76 -9.01
CA VAL A 438 10.96 -0.32 -9.95
C VAL A 438 11.23 0.08 -11.40
N LEU A 439 10.89 1.33 -11.79
CA LEU A 439 11.20 1.85 -13.13
C LEU A 439 12.71 1.92 -13.39
N GLU A 440 13.50 2.30 -12.39
CA GLU A 440 14.97 2.28 -12.45
C GLU A 440 15.51 0.87 -12.66
N MET A 441 15.02 -0.13 -11.89
CA MET A 441 15.42 -1.52 -12.07
C MET A 441 15.09 -2.07 -13.45
N LEU A 442 13.92 -1.74 -13.98
CA LEU A 442 13.53 -2.11 -15.36
C LEU A 442 14.36 -1.34 -16.38
N GLY A 443 14.66 -0.08 -16.11
CA GLY A 443 15.48 0.79 -16.94
C GLY A 443 16.94 0.34 -17.05
N ALA A 444 17.48 -0.30 -16.02
CA ALA A 444 18.86 -0.81 -16.01
C ALA A 444 19.16 -1.83 -17.15
N GLN A 445 18.12 -2.42 -17.73
CA GLN A 445 18.21 -3.33 -18.88
C GLN A 445 17.90 -2.65 -20.22
N GLU A 446 17.68 -1.34 -20.23
CA GLU A 446 17.25 -0.59 -21.42
C GLU A 446 18.20 0.56 -21.78
N PRO A 447 18.60 0.67 -23.04
CA PRO A 447 19.60 1.65 -23.45
C PRO A 447 19.11 3.11 -23.39
N THR A 448 17.81 3.35 -23.51
CA THR A 448 17.24 4.70 -23.49
C THR A 448 15.82 4.70 -22.91
N PRO A 449 15.30 5.87 -22.46
CA PRO A 449 13.91 6.03 -22.01
C PRO A 449 12.87 5.50 -22.99
N ARG A 450 13.07 5.70 -24.29
CA ARG A 450 12.16 5.19 -25.34
C ARG A 450 12.08 3.66 -25.32
N HIS A 451 13.19 2.97 -25.07
CA HIS A 451 13.20 1.51 -24.97
C HIS A 451 12.49 1.05 -23.70
N LEU A 452 12.69 1.76 -22.59
CA LEU A 452 11.95 1.49 -21.34
C LEU A 452 10.44 1.63 -21.54
N LEU A 453 9.95 2.70 -22.19
CA LEU A 453 8.52 2.85 -22.46
C LEU A 453 7.95 1.68 -23.28
N ARG A 454 8.63 1.29 -24.36
CA ARG A 454 8.25 0.11 -25.14
C ARG A 454 8.27 -1.19 -24.33
N ARG A 455 9.26 -1.32 -23.44
CA ARG A 455 9.35 -2.49 -22.57
C ARG A 455 8.22 -2.55 -21.56
N LEU A 456 7.80 -1.42 -20.98
CA LEU A 456 6.65 -1.34 -20.09
C LEU A 456 5.36 -1.77 -20.78
N GLU A 457 5.11 -1.31 -22.01
CA GLU A 457 3.97 -1.75 -22.81
C GLU A 457 4.00 -3.27 -23.09
N LYS A 458 5.18 -3.79 -23.47
CA LYS A 458 5.38 -5.23 -23.69
C LYS A 458 5.15 -6.03 -22.41
N LEU A 459 5.70 -5.61 -21.28
CA LEU A 459 5.51 -6.27 -19.98
C LEU A 459 4.03 -6.28 -19.57
N ARG A 460 3.34 -5.16 -19.77
CA ARG A 460 1.90 -5.07 -19.52
C ARG A 460 1.13 -6.14 -20.31
N SER A 461 1.43 -6.26 -21.61
CA SER A 461 0.82 -7.27 -22.49
C SER A 461 1.17 -8.70 -22.05
N ILE A 462 2.44 -8.97 -21.72
CA ILE A 462 2.90 -10.27 -21.23
C ILE A 462 2.11 -10.65 -19.97
N ILE A 463 2.05 -9.78 -18.98
CA ILE A 463 1.38 -10.02 -17.71
C ILE A 463 -0.13 -10.25 -17.91
N GLN A 464 -0.74 -9.50 -18.82
CA GLN A 464 -2.17 -9.62 -19.12
C GLN A 464 -2.51 -10.99 -19.73
N ASN A 465 -1.61 -11.54 -20.55
CA ASN A 465 -1.82 -12.79 -21.27
C ASN A 465 -1.06 -13.97 -20.67
N HIS A 466 -0.43 -13.79 -19.50
CA HIS A 466 0.37 -14.83 -18.88
C HIS A 466 -0.48 -15.99 -18.38
N GLU A 467 -0.18 -17.16 -18.85
CA GLU A 467 -0.73 -18.42 -18.36
C GLU A 467 0.37 -19.20 -17.63
N ASN A 468 0.05 -19.69 -16.44
CA ASN A 468 1.02 -20.44 -15.66
C ASN A 468 1.33 -21.77 -16.33
N PRO A 469 2.60 -22.05 -16.68
CA PRO A 469 2.97 -23.33 -17.29
C PRO A 469 2.61 -24.51 -16.38
N PRO A 470 2.00 -25.58 -16.92
CA PRO A 470 1.73 -26.79 -16.13
C PRO A 470 3.02 -27.36 -15.52
N GLY A 471 2.99 -27.67 -14.22
CA GLY A 471 4.15 -28.24 -13.54
C GLY A 471 5.32 -27.28 -13.33
N CYS A 472 5.15 -25.98 -13.52
CA CYS A 472 6.18 -24.99 -13.29
C CYS A 472 6.65 -25.02 -11.84
N ARG A 473 7.97 -25.12 -11.64
CA ARG A 473 8.60 -25.25 -10.33
C ARG A 473 9.07 -23.91 -9.74
N PHE A 474 9.06 -22.83 -10.53
CA PHE A 474 9.49 -21.50 -10.12
C PHE A 474 8.26 -20.59 -9.93
N LEU A 475 7.93 -20.30 -8.67
CA LEU A 475 6.74 -19.54 -8.31
C LEU A 475 7.10 -18.15 -7.80
N LEU A 476 6.50 -17.12 -8.38
CA LEU A 476 6.54 -15.74 -7.91
C LEU A 476 5.27 -15.42 -7.12
N SER A 477 5.39 -14.97 -5.86
CA SER A 477 4.22 -14.73 -5.02
C SER A 477 4.50 -13.65 -3.96
N THR A 478 3.49 -12.86 -3.62
CA THR A 478 3.56 -12.10 -2.37
C THR A 478 3.49 -13.06 -1.17
N ILE A 479 4.10 -12.68 -0.05
CA ILE A 479 4.04 -13.46 1.19
C ILE A 479 2.58 -13.72 1.58
N HIS A 480 1.70 -12.71 1.48
CA HIS A 480 0.27 -12.86 1.75
C HIS A 480 -0.40 -13.95 0.89
N SER A 481 -0.05 -14.00 -0.40
CA SER A 481 -0.61 -15.00 -1.31
C SER A 481 0.00 -16.38 -1.12
N ALA A 482 1.17 -16.47 -0.52
CA ALA A 482 1.85 -17.72 -0.18
C ALA A 482 1.34 -18.36 1.12
N LYS A 483 0.56 -17.63 1.95
CA LYS A 483 -0.03 -18.20 3.17
C LYS A 483 -0.79 -19.49 2.85
N GLY A 484 -0.54 -20.53 3.65
CA GLY A 484 -1.08 -21.89 3.50
C GLY A 484 -0.48 -22.68 2.34
N LEU A 485 0.57 -22.18 1.64
CA LEU A 485 1.42 -22.95 0.75
C LEU A 485 2.73 -23.31 1.46
N GLU A 486 3.50 -24.21 0.87
CA GLU A 486 4.80 -24.63 1.35
C GLU A 486 5.69 -25.05 0.19
N PHE A 487 6.99 -24.77 0.29
CA PHE A 487 7.94 -24.97 -0.80
C PHE A 487 9.25 -25.56 -0.26
N PRO A 488 9.92 -26.43 -1.01
CA PRO A 488 11.24 -26.90 -0.64
C PRO A 488 12.24 -25.78 -0.41
N TYR A 489 12.28 -24.82 -1.35
CA TYR A 489 13.20 -23.68 -1.37
C TYR A 489 12.41 -22.37 -1.42
N VAL A 490 12.76 -21.43 -0.54
CA VAL A 490 12.14 -20.10 -0.49
C VAL A 490 13.21 -19.03 -0.58
N PHE A 491 12.99 -18.07 -1.48
CA PHE A 491 13.75 -16.82 -1.56
C PHE A 491 12.87 -15.69 -1.04
N LEU A 492 13.27 -15.07 0.06
CA LEU A 492 12.60 -13.91 0.64
C LEU A 492 13.43 -12.66 0.27
N ILE A 493 12.92 -11.86 -0.66
CA ILE A 493 13.67 -10.73 -1.22
C ILE A 493 13.18 -9.38 -0.68
N GLY A 494 14.07 -8.37 -0.77
CA GLY A 494 13.73 -7.00 -0.39
C GLY A 494 13.66 -6.78 1.12
N MET A 495 14.48 -7.49 1.89
CA MET A 495 14.55 -7.37 3.34
C MET A 495 15.35 -6.14 3.75
N GLU A 496 14.75 -4.97 3.56
CA GLU A 496 15.34 -3.65 3.77
C GLU A 496 14.38 -2.76 4.56
N GLU A 497 14.91 -1.91 5.44
CA GLU A 497 14.12 -0.93 6.17
C GLU A 497 13.34 -0.01 5.22
N GLY A 498 12.05 0.19 5.51
CA GLY A 498 11.14 0.97 4.67
C GLY A 498 10.56 0.23 3.47
N VAL A 499 11.00 -1.03 3.24
CA VAL A 499 10.39 -1.96 2.28
C VAL A 499 9.71 -3.10 3.01
N PHE A 500 10.45 -3.77 3.89
CA PHE A 500 9.95 -4.82 4.76
C PHE A 500 10.77 -4.86 6.07
N PRO A 501 10.27 -4.29 7.17
CA PRO A 501 8.94 -3.68 7.34
C PRO A 501 8.75 -2.41 6.51
N SER A 502 7.47 -2.09 6.21
CA SER A 502 7.11 -0.88 5.47
C SER A 502 7.45 0.39 6.27
N GLU A 503 7.67 1.52 5.57
CA GLU A 503 7.99 2.78 6.25
C GLU A 503 6.91 3.18 7.28
N MET A 504 5.65 2.97 6.92
CA MET A 504 4.51 3.36 7.77
C MET A 504 4.39 2.51 9.04
N SER A 505 4.72 1.22 8.96
CA SER A 505 4.64 0.32 10.12
C SER A 505 5.66 0.61 11.22
N LYS A 506 6.65 1.47 10.97
CA LYS A 506 7.64 1.88 11.97
C LYS A 506 7.07 2.77 13.08
N TYR A 507 5.95 3.42 12.81
CA TYR A 507 5.33 4.38 13.73
C TYR A 507 4.31 3.75 14.69
N SER A 508 3.96 2.48 14.47
CA SER A 508 3.03 1.74 15.33
C SER A 508 3.61 0.38 15.71
N GLU A 509 3.63 0.06 16.99
CA GLU A 509 4.10 -1.24 17.46
C GLU A 509 3.18 -2.37 16.98
N ALA A 510 1.88 -2.14 16.94
CA ALA A 510 0.90 -3.10 16.44
C ALA A 510 1.11 -3.43 14.95
N ASP A 511 1.40 -2.41 14.13
CA ASP A 511 1.69 -2.61 12.70
C ASP A 511 3.03 -3.30 12.50
N LEU A 512 4.04 -2.98 13.33
CA LEU A 512 5.33 -3.66 13.29
C LEU A 512 5.19 -5.14 13.68
N GLU A 513 4.35 -5.45 14.66
CA GLU A 513 4.03 -6.84 15.00
C GLU A 513 3.29 -7.57 13.87
N GLU A 514 2.40 -6.88 13.13
CA GLU A 514 1.75 -7.47 11.96
C GLU A 514 2.76 -7.75 10.83
N GLU A 515 3.68 -6.81 10.54
CA GLU A 515 4.77 -7.03 9.59
C GLU A 515 5.71 -8.17 10.04
N ARG A 516 5.97 -8.31 11.35
CA ARG A 516 6.74 -9.44 11.90
C ARG A 516 6.01 -10.76 11.72
N ARG A 517 4.69 -10.81 11.94
CA ARG A 517 3.87 -12.01 11.61
C ARG A 517 3.93 -12.32 10.11
N LEU A 518 3.95 -11.30 9.26
CA LEU A 518 4.09 -11.49 7.82
C LEU A 518 5.46 -12.08 7.47
N ALA A 519 6.55 -11.60 8.09
CA ALA A 519 7.89 -12.17 7.90
C ALA A 519 7.95 -13.62 8.42
N TYR A 520 7.39 -13.89 9.60
CA TYR A 520 7.24 -15.24 10.14
C TYR A 520 6.50 -16.18 9.19
N VAL A 521 5.39 -15.73 8.59
CA VAL A 521 4.70 -16.49 7.53
C VAL A 521 5.62 -16.77 6.36
N GLY A 522 6.41 -15.78 5.90
CA GLY A 522 7.37 -15.96 4.82
C GLY A 522 8.43 -17.02 5.13
N ILE A 523 9.07 -16.91 6.29
CA ILE A 523 10.09 -17.85 6.79
C ILE A 523 9.51 -19.28 6.87
N THR A 524 8.35 -19.45 7.47
CA THR A 524 7.70 -20.76 7.67
C THR A 524 7.10 -21.37 6.40
N ARG A 525 7.28 -20.74 5.22
CA ARG A 525 6.92 -21.40 3.94
C ARG A 525 8.00 -22.34 3.44
N ALA A 526 9.25 -22.20 3.92
CA ALA A 526 10.38 -23.03 3.54
C ALA A 526 10.31 -24.40 4.25
N LYS A 527 10.64 -25.46 3.50
CA LYS A 527 10.76 -26.81 4.03
C LYS A 527 12.23 -27.19 4.28
N LYS A 528 13.10 -26.96 3.27
CA LYS A 528 14.50 -27.38 3.27
C LYS A 528 15.45 -26.22 3.48
N GLU A 529 15.32 -25.16 2.68
CA GLU A 529 16.24 -24.04 2.68
C GLU A 529 15.53 -22.70 2.50
N LEU A 530 16.05 -21.69 3.18
CA LEU A 530 15.57 -20.32 3.12
C LEU A 530 16.72 -19.38 2.80
N TYR A 531 16.56 -18.65 1.72
CA TYR A 531 17.44 -17.57 1.27
C TYR A 531 16.79 -16.23 1.50
N ILE A 532 17.45 -15.35 2.23
CA ILE A 532 16.94 -14.00 2.53
C ILE A 532 17.91 -12.99 1.92
N SER A 533 17.43 -12.10 1.07
CA SER A 533 18.29 -11.13 0.40
C SER A 533 17.96 -9.69 0.74
N ASN A 534 19.03 -8.89 0.90
CA ASN A 534 18.98 -7.46 1.09
C ASN A 534 20.05 -6.75 0.26
N SER A 535 19.86 -5.47 -0.04
CA SER A 535 20.83 -4.64 -0.76
C SER A 535 21.43 -3.56 0.14
N VAL A 536 22.73 -3.28 -0.04
CA VAL A 536 23.45 -2.27 0.76
C VAL A 536 23.10 -0.86 0.33
N SER A 537 22.80 -0.68 -0.95
CA SER A 537 22.54 0.65 -1.50
C SER A 537 21.26 0.70 -2.31
N ARG A 538 20.52 1.77 -2.11
CA ARG A 538 19.46 2.21 -3.02
C ARG A 538 19.68 3.68 -3.36
N MET A 539 19.28 4.10 -4.54
CA MET A 539 19.21 5.52 -4.84
C MET A 539 17.99 6.14 -4.20
N LEU A 540 18.24 7.06 -3.27
CA LEU A 540 17.21 7.91 -2.68
C LEU A 540 17.71 9.35 -2.79
N TYR A 541 16.89 10.27 -3.33
CA TYR A 541 17.19 11.70 -3.45
C TYR A 541 18.45 12.02 -4.27
N GLY A 542 18.78 11.23 -5.32
CA GLY A 542 19.96 11.47 -6.15
C GLY A 542 21.29 11.20 -5.48
N ARG A 543 21.26 10.61 -4.32
CA ARG A 543 22.43 10.14 -3.62
C ARG A 543 22.28 8.65 -3.38
N THR A 544 23.37 7.93 -3.59
CA THR A 544 23.45 6.55 -3.14
C THR A 544 23.29 6.56 -1.62
N GLN A 545 22.10 6.27 -1.14
CA GLN A 545 21.90 6.07 0.29
C GLN A 545 22.21 4.62 0.64
N ARG A 546 22.89 4.46 1.76
CA ARG A 546 23.07 3.15 2.35
C ARG A 546 21.68 2.67 2.81
N ASN A 547 21.21 1.55 2.27
CA ASN A 547 20.09 0.86 2.83
C ASN A 547 20.48 0.29 4.18
N GLU A 548 19.62 0.48 5.15
CA GLU A 548 19.69 -0.32 6.35
C GLU A 548 19.05 -1.68 6.05
N PRO A 549 19.72 -2.78 6.35
CA PRO A 549 19.08 -4.09 6.35
C PRO A 549 17.85 -4.06 7.25
N SER A 550 16.82 -4.77 6.85
CA SER A 550 15.61 -4.94 7.66
C SER A 550 15.98 -5.24 9.12
N ARG A 551 15.32 -4.56 10.06
CA ARG A 551 15.46 -4.90 11.49
C ARG A 551 15.14 -6.37 11.76
N PHE A 552 14.28 -6.96 10.95
CA PHE A 552 13.92 -8.38 11.05
C PHE A 552 15.10 -9.31 10.85
N LEU A 553 16.13 -8.92 10.07
CA LEU A 553 17.36 -9.69 9.95
C LEU A 553 18.19 -9.68 11.24
N ARG A 554 18.14 -8.56 11.97
CA ARG A 554 18.83 -8.44 13.27
C ARG A 554 18.05 -9.14 14.40
N GLU A 555 16.79 -9.45 14.18
CA GLU A 555 15.92 -10.15 15.11
C GLU A 555 16.06 -11.68 15.01
N ILE A 556 16.64 -12.19 13.94
CA ILE A 556 17.02 -13.61 13.81
C ILE A 556 18.36 -13.78 14.51
N GLU A 557 18.46 -14.81 15.34
CA GLU A 557 19.67 -15.06 16.11
C GLU A 557 20.81 -15.56 15.20
N PRO A 558 22.06 -15.07 15.40
CA PRO A 558 23.19 -15.37 14.52
C PRO A 558 23.51 -16.86 14.39
N GLU A 559 23.20 -17.65 15.39
CA GLU A 559 23.46 -19.10 15.39
C GLU A 559 22.70 -19.88 14.32
N TYR A 560 21.58 -19.30 13.81
CA TYR A 560 20.75 -19.88 12.75
C TYR A 560 21.07 -19.34 11.37
N ILE A 561 22.04 -18.42 11.26
CA ILE A 561 22.31 -17.66 10.03
C ILE A 561 23.68 -18.03 9.48
N GLU A 562 23.75 -18.18 8.17
CA GLU A 562 24.98 -18.12 7.40
C GLU A 562 24.94 -16.87 6.50
N GLU A 563 25.87 -15.93 6.74
CA GLU A 563 25.94 -14.69 5.96
C GLU A 563 26.85 -14.86 4.75
N THR A 564 26.31 -14.61 3.57
CA THR A 564 27.06 -14.54 2.33
C THR A 564 27.09 -13.11 1.81
N ARG A 565 28.28 -12.55 1.63
CA ARG A 565 28.48 -11.27 0.97
C ARG A 565 28.90 -11.50 -0.48
N SER A 566 28.35 -10.71 -1.39
CA SER A 566 28.78 -10.82 -2.79
C SER A 566 30.29 -10.52 -2.89
N PRO A 567 31.05 -11.22 -3.77
CA PRO A 567 32.49 -11.01 -3.95
C PRO A 567 32.90 -9.55 -4.20
N VAL A 568 32.01 -8.76 -4.82
CA VAL A 568 32.21 -7.33 -5.05
C VAL A 568 32.22 -6.54 -3.74
N LEU A 569 31.42 -6.91 -2.76
CA LEU A 569 31.42 -6.28 -1.42
C LEU A 569 32.63 -6.72 -0.60
N GLU A 570 33.07 -7.95 -0.72
CA GLU A 570 34.28 -8.45 -0.02
C GLU A 570 35.56 -7.76 -0.48
N GLN A 571 35.70 -7.55 -1.79
CA GLN A 571 36.86 -6.81 -2.32
C GLN A 571 36.88 -5.36 -1.80
N ARG A 572 35.76 -4.69 -1.68
CA ARG A 572 35.69 -3.33 -1.15
C ARG A 572 35.98 -3.22 0.34
N SER A 573 35.60 -4.20 1.14
CA SER A 573 35.92 -4.22 2.57
C SER A 573 37.41 -4.42 2.86
N ARG A 574 38.12 -5.10 1.96
CA ARG A 574 39.59 -5.31 2.05
C ARG A 574 40.42 -4.07 1.69
N PHE A 575 39.84 -3.13 0.91
CA PHE A 575 40.54 -1.91 0.49
C PHE A 575 40.14 -0.66 1.28
N GLY A 576 39.64 -0.79 2.52
CA GLY A 576 39.44 0.24 3.53
C GLY A 576 39.30 1.66 3.01
N GLY A 577 38.11 2.09 2.59
CA GLY A 577 37.88 3.48 2.24
C GLY A 577 36.60 3.69 1.45
N TRP A 578 35.55 4.14 2.11
CA TRP A 578 34.38 4.72 1.45
C TRP A 578 34.68 6.18 1.12
N GLY A 579 35.48 6.40 0.08
CA GLY A 579 35.71 7.70 -0.52
C GLY A 579 35.12 7.72 -1.91
N ASP A 580 34.41 8.78 -2.22
CA ASP A 580 33.78 9.13 -3.49
C ASP A 580 34.60 8.74 -4.72
N SER A 581 34.20 7.68 -5.41
CA SER A 581 34.36 7.56 -6.86
C SER A 581 33.67 6.30 -7.39
N TYR A 582 32.38 6.43 -7.65
CA TYR A 582 31.67 5.50 -8.51
C TYR A 582 31.63 6.08 -9.92
N ARG A 583 32.79 6.01 -10.61
CA ARG A 583 32.84 6.10 -12.08
C ARG A 583 33.64 4.91 -12.58
N ASP A 584 33.01 4.18 -13.47
CA ASP A 584 33.54 3.28 -14.48
C ASP A 584 34.33 2.04 -14.03
N THR A 585 33.66 0.88 -14.17
CA THR A 585 34.22 -0.22 -14.92
C THR A 585 33.11 -1.13 -15.43
N VAL A 586 32.73 -0.94 -16.66
CA VAL A 586 32.14 -1.98 -17.50
C VAL A 586 33.30 -2.65 -18.24
N PRO A 587 33.48 -3.97 -18.18
CA PRO A 587 34.43 -4.64 -19.04
C PRO A 587 33.78 -4.88 -20.41
N GLY A 588 34.40 -4.32 -21.45
CA GLY A 588 34.13 -4.74 -22.83
C GLY A 588 33.89 -3.60 -23.82
N GLY A 589 34.94 -3.20 -24.56
CA GLY A 589 34.80 -2.38 -25.75
C GLY A 589 35.97 -1.44 -25.97
N ALA A 590 37.00 -1.95 -26.64
CA ALA A 590 38.17 -1.20 -27.08
C ALA A 590 37.81 -0.11 -28.10
N SER A 591 38.32 1.08 -27.94
CA SER A 591 39.19 1.76 -28.96
C SER A 591 39.52 3.18 -28.50
N GLY A 592 40.80 3.48 -28.61
CA GLY A 592 41.46 4.65 -28.14
C GLY A 592 41.16 5.92 -28.94
N TYR A 593 41.42 7.03 -28.29
CA TYR A 593 42.06 8.19 -28.90
C TYR A 593 42.79 9.00 -27.82
N SER A 594 44.09 9.11 -28.04
CA SER A 594 45.05 9.89 -27.29
C SER A 594 45.02 11.37 -27.68
N GLY A 595 45.37 12.23 -26.71
CA GLY A 595 45.86 13.56 -27.04
C GLY A 595 45.63 14.61 -25.93
N PRO A 596 46.54 15.58 -25.77
CA PRO A 596 47.25 15.75 -24.51
C PRO A 596 47.13 17.14 -23.87
N SER A 597 47.82 17.30 -22.72
CA SER A 597 48.29 18.53 -22.07
C SER A 597 47.22 19.42 -21.42
N GLY A 598 47.29 19.81 -20.21
CA GLY A 598 48.37 20.21 -19.38
C GLY A 598 48.11 21.65 -18.92
N TRP A 599 48.08 21.88 -17.64
CA TRP A 599 48.54 23.08 -16.97
C TRP A 599 48.19 22.95 -15.47
N GLY A 600 49.24 22.87 -14.70
CA GLY A 600 49.22 22.88 -13.28
C GLY A 600 49.24 24.29 -12.68
N ARG A 601 48.98 24.36 -11.40
CA ARG A 601 49.60 25.16 -10.34
C ARG A 601 48.82 24.91 -9.07
N SER A 602 49.41 24.27 -8.11
CA SER A 602 50.23 24.76 -6.99
C SER A 602 49.50 25.57 -5.95
N ALA A 603 49.36 24.95 -4.82
CA ALA A 603 49.93 25.30 -3.52
C ALA A 603 49.10 26.19 -2.60
N SER A 604 48.96 25.75 -1.46
CA SER A 604 49.28 26.10 -0.05
C SER A 604 48.02 26.02 0.80
N GLY A 605 47.92 25.23 1.85
CA GLY A 605 48.74 24.99 2.99
C GLY A 605 48.44 25.98 4.13
N TYR A 606 47.71 25.53 5.16
CA TYR A 606 47.71 25.89 6.58
C TYR A 606 46.52 25.14 7.19
N GLY A 607 46.57 24.34 8.17
CA GLY A 607 47.30 24.17 9.38
C GLY A 607 46.45 24.57 10.63
N THR A 608 46.30 23.59 11.55
CA THR A 608 45.94 23.69 12.96
C THR A 608 44.44 23.92 13.28
N GLY A 609 43.90 23.19 14.16
CA GLY A 609 44.09 22.76 15.50
C GLY A 609 42.81 22.13 16.05
N GLY A 610 42.96 21.06 16.76
CA GLY A 610 41.91 20.34 17.44
C GLY A 610 41.49 21.03 18.74
N TYR A 611 40.34 20.63 19.21
CA TYR A 611 40.05 20.44 20.64
C TYR A 611 38.91 19.43 20.77
N GLY A 612 39.20 18.35 21.46
CA GLY A 612 38.23 17.42 21.98
C GLY A 612 37.66 17.92 23.31
N SER A 613 36.44 17.53 23.56
CA SER A 613 36.00 17.22 24.93
C SER A 613 34.73 16.39 24.86
N GLY A 614 34.86 15.20 25.40
CA GLY A 614 33.77 14.33 25.76
C GLY A 614 33.05 14.82 27.02
N TYR A 615 31.81 14.45 27.11
CA TYR A 615 31.15 14.22 28.40
C TYR A 615 30.20 13.04 28.28
N SER A 616 30.49 12.08 29.11
CA SER A 616 29.61 10.99 29.54
C SER A 616 28.64 11.52 30.60
N ASN A 617 27.44 11.04 30.68
CA ASN A 617 26.88 10.29 31.78
C ASN A 617 25.36 10.40 31.98
N ARG A 618 24.80 9.26 32.22
CA ARG A 618 23.91 8.82 33.31
C ARG A 618 22.43 9.19 33.26
N SER A 619 21.67 8.13 32.97
CA SER A 619 20.72 7.45 33.91
C SER A 619 19.62 8.27 34.54
N GLY A 620 18.40 7.84 34.37
CA GLY A 620 17.26 8.19 35.20
C GLY A 620 16.03 7.36 34.83
N TYR A 621 15.88 6.26 35.51
CA TYR A 621 14.64 5.47 35.60
C TYR A 621 13.51 6.35 36.14
N LEU A 622 12.35 6.28 35.52
CA LEU A 622 11.08 6.40 36.25
C LEU A 622 10.05 5.52 35.51
N ASN A 623 9.75 4.37 36.12
CA ASN A 623 8.55 3.60 35.95
C ASN A 623 7.31 4.50 36.09
N ARG A 624 6.44 4.46 35.11
CA ARG A 624 5.02 4.71 35.32
C ARG A 624 4.26 3.61 34.60
N GLU A 625 3.67 2.75 35.40
CA GLU A 625 2.57 1.89 35.03
C GLU A 625 1.50 2.74 34.34
N TYR A 626 1.25 2.42 33.09
CA TYR A 626 0.02 2.86 32.41
C TYR A 626 -0.85 1.62 32.18
N ASN A 627 -1.99 1.67 32.81
CA ASN A 627 -3.14 0.83 32.54
C ASN A 627 -3.34 0.70 31.03
N ALA A 628 -3.55 -0.53 30.59
CA ALA A 628 -3.99 -0.89 29.25
C ALA A 628 -5.39 -0.29 29.00
N GLY A 629 -5.41 0.92 28.49
CA GLY A 629 -6.55 1.49 27.81
C GLY A 629 -6.48 1.07 26.35
N GLU A 630 -7.54 0.52 25.84
CA GLU A 630 -7.72 0.04 24.48
C GLU A 630 -7.34 1.14 23.47
N GLY A 631 -6.10 1.09 22.98
CA GLY A 631 -5.62 1.95 21.89
C GLY A 631 -6.19 1.42 20.57
N ARG A 632 -7.25 2.01 20.12
CA ARG A 632 -7.83 1.76 18.79
C ARG A 632 -7.11 2.67 17.79
N GLY A 633 -5.90 2.28 17.40
CA GLY A 633 -5.19 2.90 16.29
C GLY A 633 -5.60 2.24 14.98
N PHE A 634 -6.04 3.03 14.03
CA PHE A 634 -6.08 2.64 12.62
C PHE A 634 -4.62 2.56 12.18
N GLY A 635 -4.05 1.37 12.20
CA GLY A 635 -2.77 1.16 11.54
C GLY A 635 -2.91 1.52 10.08
N SER A 636 -2.17 2.52 9.64
CA SER A 636 -2.22 2.98 8.26
C SER A 636 -1.69 1.88 7.33
N ALA A 637 -2.60 1.04 6.91
CA ALA A 637 -2.32 -0.08 6.02
C ALA A 637 -2.13 0.39 4.57
N TYR A 638 -1.27 1.37 4.33
CA TYR A 638 -0.99 1.94 3.02
C TYR A 638 0.13 1.22 2.26
N ALA A 639 0.23 -0.07 2.36
CA ALA A 639 1.11 -0.81 1.48
C ALA A 639 0.26 -1.55 0.44
N ASN A 640 0.27 -1.06 -0.77
CA ASN A 640 -0.13 -1.70 -2.02
C ASN A 640 -1.11 -2.88 -1.94
N ARG A 641 -2.36 -2.56 -2.05
CA ARG A 641 -3.45 -3.53 -2.03
C ARG A 641 -4.14 -3.62 -3.36
N GLY A 642 -3.50 -4.28 -4.27
CA GLY A 642 -4.13 -4.76 -5.48
C GLY A 642 -4.66 -6.16 -5.26
N GLN A 643 -5.91 -6.30 -5.00
CA GLN A 643 -6.63 -7.54 -5.24
C GLN A 643 -7.97 -7.22 -5.86
N SER A 644 -7.96 -7.10 -7.19
CA SER A 644 -9.15 -7.30 -7.97
C SER A 644 -9.46 -8.79 -8.01
N GLN A 645 -10.55 -9.18 -7.42
CA GLN A 645 -11.10 -10.51 -7.64
C GLN A 645 -11.83 -10.54 -8.97
N SER A 646 -11.19 -11.13 -9.96
CA SER A 646 -11.93 -11.63 -11.13
C SER A 646 -12.65 -12.92 -10.72
N GLY A 647 -13.95 -12.84 -10.56
CA GLY A 647 -14.80 -14.01 -10.43
C GLY A 647 -14.87 -14.71 -11.78
N TYR A 648 -14.37 -15.94 -11.85
CA TYR A 648 -14.65 -16.85 -12.94
C TYR A 648 -16.08 -17.39 -12.79
N GLY A 649 -16.97 -16.94 -13.67
CA GLY A 649 -18.21 -17.62 -13.97
C GLY A 649 -18.00 -18.49 -15.21
N SER A 650 -17.83 -19.80 -15.02
CA SER A 650 -17.97 -20.78 -16.08
C SER A 650 -19.47 -20.99 -16.39
N GLY A 651 -19.90 -20.49 -17.52
CA GLY A 651 -21.21 -20.81 -18.11
C GLY A 651 -21.00 -21.49 -19.45
N TYR A 652 -21.25 -22.78 -19.50
CA TYR A 652 -21.49 -23.51 -20.76
C TYR A 652 -22.82 -23.06 -21.37
N GLY A 653 -22.83 -22.74 -22.64
CA GLY A 653 -24.07 -22.50 -23.40
C GLY A 653 -23.81 -22.29 -24.88
N ARG A 654 -24.23 -23.24 -25.62
CA ARG A 654 -24.15 -23.50 -27.08
C ARG A 654 -24.79 -22.39 -27.95
N SER A 655 -24.11 -22.13 -29.05
CA SER A 655 -24.56 -21.95 -30.44
C SER A 655 -25.90 -21.31 -30.76
N GLY A 656 -25.86 -20.31 -31.61
CA GLY A 656 -26.98 -19.84 -32.44
C GLY A 656 -26.56 -18.70 -33.32
N ALA A 657 -26.45 -18.99 -34.60
CA ALA A 657 -26.17 -18.09 -35.72
C ALA A 657 -27.32 -17.09 -35.94
N GLY A 658 -27.02 -15.90 -36.42
CA GLY A 658 -28.03 -14.98 -36.92
C GLY A 658 -27.47 -13.63 -37.33
N THR A 659 -27.09 -13.54 -38.53
CA THR A 659 -26.95 -12.47 -39.50
C THR A 659 -27.76 -11.19 -39.26
N GLY A 660 -27.13 -10.05 -39.55
CA GLY A 660 -27.86 -9.05 -40.32
C GLY A 660 -27.66 -7.60 -39.92
N TYR A 661 -26.88 -6.87 -40.70
CA TYR A 661 -27.10 -5.52 -41.26
C TYR A 661 -27.83 -4.47 -40.44
N GLY A 662 -27.25 -3.28 -40.28
CA GLY A 662 -27.36 -2.18 -41.18
C GLY A 662 -27.19 -0.86 -40.46
N SER A 663 -26.28 -0.12 -40.90
CA SER A 663 -26.16 1.29 -41.27
C SER A 663 -27.27 2.26 -40.87
N GLY A 664 -26.87 3.45 -40.53
CA GLY A 664 -27.66 4.65 -40.87
C GLY A 664 -27.49 5.86 -39.96
N TYR A 665 -26.63 6.76 -40.31
CA TYR A 665 -26.72 8.21 -40.39
C TYR A 665 -28.04 8.84 -39.93
N SER A 666 -28.05 9.92 -39.15
CA SER A 666 -27.92 11.27 -39.67
C SER A 666 -28.28 12.31 -38.62
N SER A 667 -27.59 13.39 -38.75
CA SER A 667 -27.80 14.73 -38.21
C SER A 667 -29.21 15.29 -38.43
N ALA A 668 -29.71 16.10 -37.51
CA ALA A 668 -30.52 17.27 -37.87
C ALA A 668 -30.43 18.34 -36.79
N TYR A 669 -29.98 19.50 -37.25
CA TYR A 669 -30.16 20.82 -36.65
C TYR A 669 -31.65 21.18 -36.56
N SER A 670 -32.06 21.91 -35.53
CA SER A 670 -32.95 23.07 -35.75
C SER A 670 -32.88 24.03 -34.56
N ASP A 671 -32.72 25.23 -34.96
CA ASP A 671 -32.79 26.56 -34.39
C ASP A 671 -34.17 26.85 -33.75
N GLY A 672 -34.19 27.78 -32.79
CA GLY A 672 -35.47 28.39 -32.43
C GLY A 672 -35.51 29.16 -31.10
N THR A 673 -34.97 30.41 -31.11
CA THR A 673 -35.51 31.65 -30.53
C THR A 673 -35.92 31.74 -29.07
N THR A 674 -35.15 32.57 -28.37
CA THR A 674 -35.51 33.70 -27.46
C THR A 674 -36.83 33.69 -26.68
N GLN A 675 -36.70 33.79 -25.36
CA GLN A 675 -37.43 34.84 -24.60
C GLN A 675 -36.74 35.13 -23.25
N LYS A 676 -36.43 36.38 -23.03
CA LYS A 676 -36.07 37.03 -21.76
C LYS A 676 -37.25 37.02 -20.82
N LYS A 677 -37.03 36.73 -19.53
CA LYS A 677 -37.80 37.31 -18.41
C LYS A 677 -36.97 37.35 -17.13
N SER A 678 -36.59 38.54 -16.77
CA SER A 678 -36.66 39.30 -15.52
C SER A 678 -36.25 38.61 -14.20
N GLU A 679 -35.25 39.29 -13.63
CA GLU A 679 -34.83 39.31 -12.22
C GLU A 679 -36.01 39.32 -11.23
N LYS A 680 -35.92 38.51 -10.19
CA LYS A 680 -36.54 38.78 -8.89
C LYS A 680 -35.50 38.51 -7.81
N GLN A 681 -35.03 39.59 -7.21
CA GLN A 681 -34.42 39.62 -5.88
C GLN A 681 -35.40 39.03 -4.88
N ILE A 682 -34.95 38.08 -4.07
CA ILE A 682 -35.63 37.68 -2.85
C ILE A 682 -34.65 37.91 -1.70
N SER A 683 -35.01 38.91 -0.90
CA SER A 683 -34.45 39.21 0.40
C SER A 683 -34.88 38.15 1.42
N PHE A 684 -33.94 37.58 2.14
CA PHE A 684 -34.21 36.77 3.33
C PHE A 684 -33.96 37.59 4.58
N THR A 685 -35.02 38.05 5.20
CA THR A 685 -35.09 38.38 6.62
C THR A 685 -35.85 37.27 7.33
N GLY A 686 -35.31 36.79 8.45
CA GLY A 686 -36.10 35.98 9.39
C GLY A 686 -35.35 34.89 10.11
N THR A 687 -34.74 35.25 11.24
CA THR A 687 -34.32 34.33 12.31
C THR A 687 -35.53 33.65 12.97
N PRO A 688 -35.38 32.43 13.53
CA PRO A 688 -35.34 32.40 15.00
C PRO A 688 -34.21 31.53 15.58
N ALA A 689 -33.79 31.99 16.71
CA ALA A 689 -32.74 31.46 17.58
C ALA A 689 -33.04 30.07 18.16
N ALA A 690 -32.05 29.22 18.21
CA ALA A 690 -31.93 28.19 19.25
C ALA A 690 -30.57 28.32 19.88
N LYS A 691 -30.57 28.54 21.17
CA LYS A 691 -29.42 28.71 22.04
C LYS A 691 -28.70 27.37 22.20
N THR A 692 -27.43 27.30 21.79
CA THR A 692 -26.44 26.42 22.37
C THR A 692 -25.19 27.26 22.66
N ALA A 693 -24.73 27.19 23.90
CA ALA A 693 -23.68 28.02 24.45
C ALA A 693 -22.37 27.82 23.67
N ALA A 694 -21.92 28.87 22.98
CA ALA A 694 -20.63 28.96 22.36
C ALA A 694 -19.56 29.09 23.44
N LYS A 695 -18.61 28.17 23.51
CA LYS A 695 -17.30 28.42 24.09
C LYS A 695 -16.70 29.62 23.35
N GLY A 696 -16.27 30.65 24.10
CA GLY A 696 -15.84 31.95 23.58
C GLY A 696 -14.84 31.84 22.43
N ALA A 697 -15.14 32.55 21.33
CA ALA A 697 -14.27 32.70 20.19
C ALA A 697 -12.92 33.27 20.66
N LYS A 698 -11.83 32.59 20.32
CA LYS A 698 -10.47 33.04 20.61
C LYS A 698 -10.14 34.24 19.74
N HIS A 699 -9.79 35.36 20.37
CA HIS A 699 -9.44 36.59 19.67
C HIS A 699 -7.95 36.90 19.90
N TYR A 700 -7.20 37.15 18.84
CA TYR A 700 -5.78 37.47 18.89
C TYR A 700 -5.54 38.81 18.21
N GLU A 701 -4.49 39.54 18.73
CA GLU A 701 -4.06 40.81 18.18
C GLU A 701 -2.57 40.75 17.81
N PRO A 702 -2.10 41.55 16.85
CA PRO A 702 -0.66 41.65 16.58
C PRO A 702 0.12 42.05 17.83
N GLY A 703 1.18 41.30 18.12
CA GLY A 703 1.95 41.45 19.34
C GLY A 703 1.67 40.43 20.45
N ASP A 704 0.54 39.70 20.38
CA ASP A 704 0.23 38.66 21.35
C ASP A 704 1.28 37.55 21.34
N LEU A 705 1.70 37.14 22.55
CA LEU A 705 2.52 35.96 22.74
C LEU A 705 1.62 34.72 22.84
N VAL A 706 1.94 33.68 22.07
CA VAL A 706 1.15 32.45 21.98
C VAL A 706 2.05 31.22 22.06
N GLU A 707 1.52 30.17 22.62
CA GLU A 707 2.13 28.85 22.59
C GLU A 707 1.31 27.89 21.77
N HIS A 708 1.98 27.16 20.87
CA HIS A 708 1.41 26.11 20.04
C HIS A 708 1.98 24.78 20.45
N LYS A 709 1.14 23.74 20.63
CA LYS A 709 1.57 22.41 21.10
C LYS A 709 2.73 21.79 20.32
N VAL A 710 2.84 22.10 19.01
CA VAL A 710 3.86 21.51 18.12
C VAL A 710 4.98 22.50 17.80
N PHE A 711 4.66 23.80 17.64
CA PHE A 711 5.62 24.81 17.17
C PHE A 711 6.28 25.61 18.31
N GLY A 712 5.81 25.42 19.54
CA GLY A 712 6.33 26.14 20.71
C GLY A 712 5.85 27.59 20.78
N ARG A 713 6.67 28.46 21.44
CA ARG A 713 6.36 29.88 21.65
C ARG A 713 6.53 30.66 20.35
N GLY A 714 5.65 31.65 20.15
CA GLY A 714 5.70 32.55 19.01
C GLY A 714 4.90 33.82 19.26
N GLN A 715 5.13 34.85 18.44
CA GLN A 715 4.44 36.14 18.52
C GLN A 715 3.55 36.34 17.31
N VAL A 716 2.32 36.79 17.50
CA VAL A 716 1.39 37.16 16.45
C VAL A 716 1.90 38.40 15.73
N VAL A 717 2.16 38.24 14.42
CA VAL A 717 2.71 39.31 13.57
C VAL A 717 1.58 40.06 12.84
N ALA A 718 0.56 39.34 12.39
CA ALA A 718 -0.58 39.93 11.69
C ALA A 718 -1.86 39.12 11.91
N VAL A 719 -3.00 39.80 11.89
CA VAL A 719 -4.34 39.21 12.02
C VAL A 719 -5.21 39.72 10.88
N LYS A 720 -5.93 38.82 10.22
CA LYS A 720 -6.89 39.14 9.16
C LYS A 720 -8.24 38.54 9.48
N PRO A 721 -9.34 39.30 9.38
CA PRO A 721 -10.68 38.71 9.58
C PRO A 721 -11.00 37.70 8.48
N ALA A 722 -11.59 36.58 8.86
CA ALA A 722 -12.13 35.56 7.96
C ALA A 722 -13.54 35.21 8.45
N ALA A 723 -14.45 34.79 7.58
CA ALA A 723 -15.86 34.55 7.84
C ALA A 723 -16.13 33.81 9.17
N GLY A 724 -16.33 34.56 10.27
CA GLY A 724 -16.58 34.04 11.63
C GLY A 724 -15.35 33.63 12.44
N ASP A 725 -14.11 33.84 11.93
CA ASP A 725 -12.83 33.53 12.59
C ASP A 725 -11.76 34.57 12.24
N GLN A 726 -10.55 34.38 12.70
CA GLN A 726 -9.37 35.18 12.38
C GLN A 726 -8.26 34.32 11.77
N ILE A 727 -7.65 34.76 10.69
CA ILE A 727 -6.39 34.21 10.22
C ILE A 727 -5.26 34.94 10.95
N VAL A 728 -4.49 34.21 11.76
CA VAL A 728 -3.35 34.73 12.50
C VAL A 728 -2.04 34.30 11.86
N GLU A 729 -1.15 35.24 11.64
CA GLU A 729 0.23 35.00 11.23
C GLU A 729 1.09 35.08 12.48
N ILE A 730 1.80 34.01 12.81
CA ILE A 730 2.58 33.88 14.04
C ILE A 730 4.02 33.59 13.66
N ASN A 731 4.95 34.36 14.21
CA ASN A 731 6.38 34.07 14.11
C ASN A 731 6.82 33.21 15.30
N PHE A 732 7.00 31.94 15.07
CA PHE A 732 7.46 30.96 16.06
C PHE A 732 9.00 30.94 16.11
N GLU A 733 9.56 30.89 17.30
CA GLU A 733 11.02 30.88 17.52
C GLU A 733 11.75 29.75 16.81
N LYS A 734 11.12 28.56 16.72
CA LYS A 734 11.74 27.35 16.15
C LYS A 734 11.48 27.13 14.66
N VAL A 735 10.40 27.68 14.10
CA VAL A 735 9.94 27.30 12.76
C VAL A 735 9.56 28.51 11.88
N GLY A 736 9.82 29.76 12.35
CA GLY A 736 9.51 30.97 11.62
C GLY A 736 8.01 31.25 11.46
N ILE A 737 7.65 32.10 10.49
CA ILE A 737 6.28 32.57 10.31
C ILE A 737 5.36 31.46 9.77
N LYS A 738 4.25 31.22 10.49
CA LYS A 738 3.17 30.32 10.10
C LYS A 738 1.81 31.04 10.13
N LYS A 739 0.90 30.65 9.23
CA LYS A 739 -0.48 31.17 9.17
C LYS A 739 -1.44 30.08 9.60
N THR A 740 -2.39 30.42 10.48
CA THR A 740 -3.40 29.49 10.97
C THR A 740 -4.72 30.20 11.28
N MET A 741 -5.80 29.44 11.42
CA MET A 741 -7.11 29.94 11.88
C MET A 741 -7.14 29.94 13.39
N ALA A 742 -7.59 31.05 14.01
CA ALA A 742 -7.56 31.27 15.44
C ALA A 742 -8.35 30.25 16.27
N ASN A 743 -9.52 29.87 15.79
CA ASN A 743 -10.41 28.94 16.51
C ASN A 743 -10.05 27.47 16.33
N PHE A 744 -9.33 27.13 15.25
CA PHE A 744 -8.96 25.74 14.93
C PHE A 744 -7.55 25.35 15.38
N ALA A 745 -6.65 26.34 15.55
CA ALA A 745 -5.31 26.05 16.01
C ALA A 745 -5.26 25.81 17.53
N PRO A 746 -4.46 24.84 17.97
CA PRO A 746 -4.21 24.60 19.40
C PRO A 746 -3.26 25.67 19.97
N LEU A 747 -3.70 26.94 19.93
CA LEU A 747 -3.01 28.12 20.42
C LEU A 747 -3.51 28.50 21.80
N THR A 748 -2.59 28.80 22.69
CA THR A 748 -2.87 29.38 24.03
C THR A 748 -2.18 30.72 24.10
N LYS A 749 -2.90 31.76 24.49
CA LYS A 749 -2.31 33.09 24.72
C LYS A 749 -1.53 33.07 26.04
N ILE A 750 -0.30 33.55 26.02
CA ILE A 750 0.58 33.63 27.17
C ILE A 750 0.51 35.08 27.69
N THR A 751 0.17 35.27 28.98
CA THR A 751 0.27 36.55 29.64
C THR A 751 1.72 36.78 30.09
N ALA A 752 2.21 38.01 30.02
CA ALA A 752 3.62 38.38 30.25
C ALA A 752 4.12 38.19 31.70
N GLU A 753 3.44 37.41 32.52
CA GLU A 753 3.80 37.13 33.93
C GLU A 753 4.08 35.63 34.21
N GLU A 754 4.24 34.79 33.18
CA GLU A 754 4.70 33.39 33.33
C GLU A 754 5.96 33.11 32.51
#